data_4aad790a8ca1025016b2c901cee7c53e
#
_entry.id   4aad790a8ca1025016b2c901cee7c53e
#
_cell.length_a   1.000
_cell.length_b   1.000
_cell.length_c   1.000
_cell.angle_alpha   90.00
_cell.angle_beta   90.00
_cell.angle_gamma   90.00
#
_symmetry.space_group_name_H-M   'P 1'
#
loop_
_entity.id
_entity.type
_entity.pdbx_description
1 polymer ?
#
loop_
_entity_poly.entity_id
_entity_poly.type
_entity_poly.pdbx_seq_one_letter_code
_entity_poly.pdbx_strand_id
1 'polypeptide(L)'
;MTYFEAGGRHYLCWADFTKNEGNPEAISSLYIATIDPSDPTQLTSKASVITVPEYFWENVRHRVNEGPAVIQKGDNVYLAYSASGTGSEYCIGLLSGKAGDDLTNPDNWTKNPYPIMTSTDFNDEVSGPGHNSFTVDENGNQIIVYHARPTEAHKGHSGDPLYDPCRHAYIKPVFYDKDGMPILNMSDEEFVKEEKTSIKVTVKGDAADTKPSLEYKFDEEYNAETGVEDTGKDKDKNASLSEGASYVWDKEYGQVLYLDGDKKVNGHNAFLEFPKGFFDGKDRMTISMDVKEVTRSGNYFSFGVGQDNNKYLFLKVEPTKIKSAISTTSYQNEKQAVQSGAYPNNNRVWQNIKIVVTQNSLEVYRNGEKIAANNNTGISMTDLGENLIAYLGKSLYNEKTVPNQPDKYFRAYYDNVKVYDWAMTDEEVKDFTEKDEKARKEEMGAVAMVADTVTIPNADSIKGNITLPAEKDGVSIQWTSSNEDVISTKVVKNEGYDDTPAGVVTRQKKDTKVTLTAEFSKKGSESITKKYEVTVKAAPKEVKEEDYVGYLFARFNGTEENINQEQTYFSLSKDGLNWENLNGNKPVLASNIGESGLRDHYIARSPEGDKFYMIATDLSIATNKAGDNYNTGAVDWWGAGGSGSHSIVVWESDDLVNWSEPWLSEIAPEGAGCTWAPEFIYDEKTGEYVVYWSATTLEVDENEKVTQEYENHAIYYCKTRDFRTFTEPTLYRDGGTDASGKRVKVIDSTMIEDNGTYYRYTKNESKGT
;
A
#
# COMPACT_ATOMS: atom_id res chain seq x y z
N MET A 1 8.69 -33.35 -38.26
CA MET A 1 7.50 -32.99 -39.06
C MET A 1 6.39 -34.02 -38.84
N THR A 2 5.14 -33.64 -39.02
CA THR A 2 4.01 -34.52 -38.92
C THR A 2 3.02 -34.28 -40.09
N TYR A 3 2.41 -35.39 -40.57
CA TYR A 3 1.32 -35.35 -41.52
C TYR A 3 0.04 -35.72 -40.80
N PHE A 4 -1.07 -35.04 -41.12
CA PHE A 4 -2.38 -35.37 -40.60
C PHE A 4 -3.51 -34.96 -41.55
N GLU A 5 -4.66 -35.55 -41.38
CA GLU A 5 -5.89 -35.18 -42.06
C GLU A 5 -6.89 -34.60 -41.08
N ALA A 6 -7.49 -33.47 -41.40
CA ALA A 6 -8.56 -32.88 -40.61
C ALA A 6 -9.55 -32.16 -41.53
N GLY A 7 -10.87 -32.37 -41.31
CA GLY A 7 -11.93 -31.76 -42.09
C GLY A 7 -11.85 -32.05 -43.58
N GLY A 8 -11.33 -33.22 -43.98
CA GLY A 8 -11.13 -33.62 -45.38
C GLY A 8 -9.98 -32.88 -46.07
N ARG A 9 -9.11 -32.17 -45.35
CA ARG A 9 -7.88 -31.56 -45.86
C ARG A 9 -6.66 -32.28 -45.30
N HIS A 10 -5.61 -32.33 -46.10
CA HIS A 10 -4.34 -32.96 -45.75
C HIS A 10 -3.31 -31.90 -45.41
N TYR A 11 -2.68 -32.02 -44.29
CA TYR A 11 -1.73 -31.05 -43.77
C TYR A 11 -0.36 -31.66 -43.53
N LEU A 12 0.67 -30.88 -43.79
CA LEU A 12 2.04 -31.12 -43.32
C LEU A 12 2.43 -30.02 -42.38
N CYS A 13 2.90 -30.38 -41.16
CA CYS A 13 3.43 -29.44 -40.15
C CYS A 13 4.86 -29.80 -39.84
N TRP A 14 5.73 -28.78 -39.74
CA TRP A 14 7.16 -28.96 -39.47
C TRP A 14 7.74 -27.78 -38.69
N ALA A 15 8.90 -28.00 -38.10
CA ALA A 15 9.68 -26.94 -37.49
C ALA A 15 10.74 -26.45 -38.47
N ASP A 16 10.97 -25.15 -38.52
CA ASP A 16 12.04 -24.54 -39.28
C ASP A 16 12.63 -23.32 -38.54
N PHE A 17 13.91 -23.03 -38.83
CA PHE A 17 14.62 -21.91 -38.24
C PHE A 17 14.44 -20.66 -39.09
N THR A 18 13.77 -19.64 -38.52
CA THR A 18 13.68 -18.32 -39.13
C THR A 18 14.80 -17.42 -38.61
N LYS A 19 15.62 -16.90 -39.50
CA LYS A 19 16.50 -15.76 -39.26
C LYS A 19 15.75 -14.48 -39.59
N ASN A 20 15.38 -13.69 -38.59
CA ASN A 20 14.89 -12.34 -38.82
C ASN A 20 16.06 -11.40 -39.04
N GLU A 21 16.01 -10.55 -40.09
CA GLU A 21 16.90 -9.41 -40.29
C GLU A 21 16.79 -8.50 -39.03
N GLY A 22 17.87 -8.39 -38.29
CA GLY A 22 17.95 -7.59 -37.05
C GLY A 22 17.94 -8.36 -35.72
N ASN A 23 17.62 -9.68 -35.73
CA ASN A 23 17.84 -10.54 -34.57
C ASN A 23 18.73 -11.74 -35.00
N PRO A 24 20.01 -11.77 -34.59
CA PRO A 24 20.97 -12.81 -35.03
C PRO A 24 20.68 -14.19 -34.43
N GLU A 25 19.79 -14.29 -33.44
CA GLU A 25 19.42 -15.57 -32.84
C GLU A 25 18.39 -16.28 -33.72
N ALA A 26 18.70 -17.52 -34.10
CA ALA A 26 17.79 -18.38 -34.83
C ALA A 26 16.61 -18.80 -33.94
N ILE A 27 15.38 -18.58 -34.40
CA ILE A 27 14.15 -19.01 -33.72
C ILE A 27 13.57 -20.18 -34.47
N SER A 28 13.35 -21.30 -33.80
CA SER A 28 12.63 -22.44 -34.36
C SER A 28 11.13 -22.23 -34.17
N SER A 29 10.38 -22.23 -35.26
CA SER A 29 8.93 -21.97 -35.33
C SER A 29 8.22 -23.10 -36.04
N LEU A 30 6.92 -23.29 -35.77
CA LEU A 30 6.13 -24.28 -36.46
C LEU A 30 5.42 -23.70 -37.68
N TYR A 31 5.61 -24.38 -38.79
CA TYR A 31 5.00 -24.09 -40.07
C TYR A 31 3.98 -25.18 -40.44
N ILE A 32 2.93 -24.79 -41.15
CA ILE A 32 1.93 -25.68 -41.71
C ILE A 32 1.61 -25.31 -43.14
N ALA A 33 1.32 -26.31 -43.95
CA ALA A 33 0.75 -26.15 -45.29
C ALA A 33 -0.16 -27.34 -45.65
N THR A 34 -1.02 -27.15 -46.63
CA THR A 34 -1.74 -28.28 -47.23
C THR A 34 -0.85 -29.02 -48.19
N ILE A 35 -1.11 -30.30 -48.35
CA ILE A 35 -0.37 -31.24 -49.23
C ILE A 35 -1.33 -32.13 -50.00
N ASP A 36 -0.97 -32.52 -51.21
CA ASP A 36 -1.68 -33.53 -51.97
C ASP A 36 -1.12 -34.91 -51.59
N PRO A 37 -1.91 -35.80 -50.95
CA PRO A 37 -1.42 -37.13 -50.59
C PRO A 37 -1.08 -38.03 -51.81
N SER A 38 -1.55 -37.66 -52.99
CA SER A 38 -1.19 -38.38 -54.27
C SER A 38 0.17 -37.92 -54.82
N ASP A 39 0.61 -36.70 -54.47
CA ASP A 39 1.96 -36.15 -54.77
C ASP A 39 2.55 -35.47 -53.56
N PRO A 40 3.05 -36.23 -52.57
CA PRO A 40 3.54 -35.66 -51.32
C PRO A 40 4.83 -34.84 -51.46
N THR A 41 5.34 -34.64 -52.67
CA THR A 41 6.52 -33.81 -52.93
C THR A 41 6.17 -32.33 -53.10
N GLN A 42 4.87 -32.00 -53.19
CA GLN A 42 4.39 -30.66 -53.47
C GLN A 42 3.43 -30.15 -52.38
N LEU A 43 3.69 -28.97 -51.88
CA LEU A 43 2.73 -28.25 -51.05
C LEU A 43 1.61 -27.66 -51.95
N THR A 44 0.39 -27.78 -51.52
CA THR A 44 -0.79 -27.23 -52.24
C THR A 44 -1.23 -25.86 -51.69
N SER A 45 -0.65 -25.39 -50.59
CA SER A 45 -0.79 -24.03 -50.09
C SER A 45 0.57 -23.39 -49.80
N LYS A 46 0.56 -22.08 -49.58
CA LYS A 46 1.72 -21.38 -49.01
C LYS A 46 1.90 -21.86 -47.54
N ALA A 47 3.14 -22.05 -47.12
CA ALA A 47 3.46 -22.34 -45.74
C ALA A 47 3.12 -21.13 -44.83
N SER A 48 2.42 -21.38 -43.75
CA SER A 48 2.08 -20.37 -42.72
C SER A 48 2.75 -20.74 -41.41
N VAL A 49 3.21 -19.72 -40.67
CA VAL A 49 3.70 -19.90 -39.28
C VAL A 49 2.51 -19.92 -38.37
N ILE A 50 2.35 -21.00 -37.59
CA ILE A 50 1.21 -21.17 -36.69
C ILE A 50 1.61 -20.93 -35.20
N THR A 51 2.87 -21.01 -34.87
CA THR A 51 3.39 -20.62 -33.53
C THR A 51 4.86 -20.31 -33.60
N VAL A 52 5.28 -19.36 -32.74
CA VAL A 52 6.66 -18.98 -32.44
C VAL A 52 6.91 -19.14 -30.94
N PRO A 53 8.14 -19.31 -30.46
CA PRO A 53 8.44 -19.25 -29.03
C PRO A 53 8.16 -17.85 -28.46
N GLU A 54 7.06 -17.70 -27.73
CA GLU A 54 6.63 -16.44 -27.14
C GLU A 54 6.53 -16.47 -25.62
N TYR A 55 6.17 -17.62 -25.05
CA TYR A 55 6.13 -17.78 -23.60
C TYR A 55 7.51 -18.02 -22.99
N PHE A 56 7.68 -17.67 -21.72
CA PHE A 56 8.97 -17.86 -21.03
C PHE A 56 9.49 -19.30 -21.12
N TRP A 57 8.61 -20.26 -20.84
CA TRP A 57 8.95 -21.68 -20.84
C TRP A 57 9.34 -22.25 -22.22
N GLU A 58 9.14 -21.50 -23.30
CA GLU A 58 9.56 -21.86 -24.67
C GLU A 58 10.95 -21.29 -25.02
N ASN A 59 11.52 -20.44 -24.15
CA ASN A 59 12.70 -19.65 -24.43
C ASN A 59 13.88 -19.92 -23.49
N VAL A 60 13.80 -20.97 -22.65
CA VAL A 60 14.88 -21.32 -21.73
C VAL A 60 16.02 -21.97 -22.49
N ARG A 61 17.22 -21.40 -22.41
CA ARG A 61 18.43 -21.76 -23.17
C ARG A 61 18.33 -21.53 -24.69
N HIS A 62 17.26 -21.98 -25.32
CA HIS A 62 17.02 -21.86 -26.76
C HIS A 62 15.57 -21.47 -27.03
N ARG A 63 15.38 -20.68 -28.08
CA ARG A 63 14.06 -20.23 -28.53
C ARG A 63 13.51 -21.22 -29.54
N VAL A 64 12.82 -22.23 -29.06
CA VAL A 64 12.45 -23.40 -29.88
C VAL A 64 10.99 -23.79 -29.65
N ASN A 65 10.26 -23.91 -30.79
CA ASN A 65 9.09 -24.76 -30.93
C ASN A 65 9.43 -25.79 -32.02
N GLU A 66 9.40 -27.09 -31.70
CA GLU A 66 9.80 -28.17 -32.61
C GLU A 66 9.00 -29.47 -32.39
N GLY A 67 9.33 -30.50 -33.16
CA GLY A 67 8.77 -31.85 -32.98
C GLY A 67 7.24 -31.91 -32.96
N PRO A 68 6.50 -31.27 -33.92
CA PRO A 68 5.03 -31.28 -33.90
C PRO A 68 4.49 -32.68 -34.11
N ALA A 69 3.48 -33.04 -33.31
CA ALA A 69 2.71 -34.27 -33.46
C ALA A 69 1.23 -33.97 -33.18
N VAL A 70 0.34 -34.57 -33.96
CA VAL A 70 -1.09 -34.29 -33.91
C VAL A 70 -1.88 -35.47 -33.33
N ILE A 71 -2.84 -35.16 -32.46
CA ILE A 71 -3.84 -36.07 -31.94
C ILE A 71 -5.21 -35.42 -32.11
N GLN A 72 -6.24 -36.21 -32.37
CA GLN A 72 -7.59 -35.73 -32.59
C GLN A 72 -8.58 -36.41 -31.64
N LYS A 73 -9.56 -35.64 -31.19
CA LYS A 73 -10.70 -36.14 -30.40
C LYS A 73 -11.99 -35.44 -30.86
N GLY A 74 -12.87 -36.19 -31.54
CA GLY A 74 -14.03 -35.59 -32.18
C GLY A 74 -13.61 -34.54 -33.21
N ASP A 75 -14.19 -33.36 -33.16
CA ASP A 75 -13.84 -32.22 -34.03
C ASP A 75 -12.61 -31.43 -33.58
N ASN A 76 -12.02 -31.77 -32.43
CA ASN A 76 -10.86 -31.11 -31.93
C ASN A 76 -9.57 -31.67 -32.52
N VAL A 77 -8.70 -30.78 -32.96
CA VAL A 77 -7.34 -31.06 -33.44
C VAL A 77 -6.35 -30.48 -32.44
N TYR A 78 -5.54 -31.33 -31.85
CA TYR A 78 -4.52 -30.95 -30.90
C TYR A 78 -3.13 -31.20 -31.49
N LEU A 79 -2.31 -30.17 -31.55
CA LEU A 79 -0.93 -30.25 -32.00
C LEU A 79 0.00 -30.05 -30.80
N ALA A 80 0.57 -31.15 -30.33
CA ALA A 80 1.61 -31.11 -29.30
C ALA A 80 2.94 -30.81 -29.94
N TYR A 81 3.76 -30.00 -29.29
CA TYR A 81 5.08 -29.62 -29.76
C TYR A 81 6.06 -29.53 -28.59
N SER A 82 7.32 -29.65 -28.89
CA SER A 82 8.37 -29.53 -27.90
C SER A 82 8.95 -28.12 -27.89
N ALA A 83 9.35 -27.66 -26.72
CA ALA A 83 9.83 -26.30 -26.55
C ALA A 83 11.06 -26.22 -25.65
N SER A 84 11.79 -25.10 -25.79
CA SER A 84 12.96 -24.73 -25.01
C SER A 84 14.24 -25.46 -25.40
N GLY A 85 15.28 -25.39 -24.57
CA GLY A 85 16.49 -26.20 -24.75
C GLY A 85 16.26 -27.67 -24.41
N THR A 86 17.18 -28.53 -24.83
CA THR A 86 17.04 -29.98 -24.64
C THR A 86 17.53 -30.49 -23.26
N GLY A 87 17.66 -29.56 -22.28
CA GLY A 87 17.98 -29.87 -20.89
C GLY A 87 16.78 -30.35 -20.08
N SER A 88 16.79 -30.10 -18.78
CA SER A 88 15.64 -30.34 -17.89
C SER A 88 14.45 -29.39 -18.19
N GLU A 89 14.73 -28.31 -18.86
CA GLU A 89 13.76 -27.31 -19.33
C GLU A 89 12.93 -27.79 -20.56
N TYR A 90 13.33 -28.87 -21.22
CA TYR A 90 12.59 -29.40 -22.36
C TYR A 90 11.21 -29.87 -21.93
N CYS A 91 10.17 -29.46 -22.66
CA CYS A 91 8.78 -29.66 -22.26
C CYS A 91 7.86 -29.76 -23.49
N ILE A 92 6.61 -30.13 -23.27
CA ILE A 92 5.59 -30.26 -24.34
C ILE A 92 4.55 -29.17 -24.16
N GLY A 93 4.36 -28.37 -25.22
CA GLY A 93 3.27 -27.40 -25.36
C GLY A 93 2.13 -27.95 -26.24
N LEU A 94 1.03 -27.21 -26.33
CA LEU A 94 -0.17 -27.60 -27.06
C LEU A 94 -0.77 -26.40 -27.79
N LEU A 95 -1.15 -26.68 -29.08
CA LEU A 95 -2.07 -25.86 -29.85
C LEU A 95 -3.40 -26.64 -30.03
N SER A 96 -4.50 -25.92 -29.95
CA SER A 96 -5.86 -26.48 -30.17
C SER A 96 -6.52 -25.80 -31.37
N GLY A 97 -7.08 -26.55 -32.27
CA GLY A 97 -7.86 -26.07 -33.40
C GLY A 97 -9.08 -26.95 -33.65
N LYS A 98 -9.87 -26.64 -34.68
CA LYS A 98 -11.04 -27.43 -35.10
C LYS A 98 -10.82 -28.01 -36.48
N ALA A 99 -11.23 -29.29 -36.67
CA ALA A 99 -11.07 -29.97 -37.93
C ALA A 99 -11.80 -29.29 -39.12
N GLY A 100 -12.89 -28.57 -38.84
CA GLY A 100 -13.66 -27.85 -39.86
C GLY A 100 -13.04 -26.53 -40.30
N ASP A 101 -12.06 -25.98 -39.55
CA ASP A 101 -11.43 -24.71 -39.82
C ASP A 101 -10.29 -24.85 -40.82
N ASP A 102 -9.85 -23.71 -41.37
CA ASP A 102 -8.62 -23.64 -42.15
C ASP A 102 -7.41 -23.60 -41.23
N LEU A 103 -6.79 -24.74 -40.98
CA LEU A 103 -5.68 -24.88 -40.06
C LEU A 103 -4.37 -24.24 -40.60
N THR A 104 -4.33 -23.77 -41.86
CA THR A 104 -3.22 -22.94 -42.35
C THR A 104 -3.30 -21.49 -41.88
N ASN A 105 -4.48 -21.07 -41.34
CA ASN A 105 -4.63 -19.76 -40.73
C ASN A 105 -4.20 -19.83 -39.24
N PRO A 106 -3.17 -19.09 -38.81
CA PRO A 106 -2.72 -19.07 -37.40
C PRO A 106 -3.82 -18.66 -36.42
N ASP A 107 -4.78 -17.81 -36.79
CA ASP A 107 -5.87 -17.36 -35.95
C ASP A 107 -6.86 -18.48 -35.56
N ASN A 108 -6.82 -19.60 -36.25
CA ASN A 108 -7.65 -20.79 -35.95
C ASN A 108 -6.99 -21.74 -34.95
N TRP A 109 -5.81 -21.34 -34.41
CA TRP A 109 -5.14 -22.07 -33.36
C TRP A 109 -5.17 -21.31 -32.04
N THR A 110 -5.52 -21.99 -30.97
CA THR A 110 -5.37 -21.46 -29.59
C THR A 110 -4.16 -22.13 -28.97
N LYS A 111 -3.20 -21.32 -28.53
CA LYS A 111 -2.00 -21.80 -27.87
C LYS A 111 -2.22 -21.89 -26.37
N ASN A 112 -1.91 -23.05 -25.78
CA ASN A 112 -1.98 -23.19 -24.32
C ASN A 112 -0.88 -22.34 -23.66
N PRO A 113 -1.21 -21.50 -22.67
CA PRO A 113 -0.23 -20.62 -22.05
C PRO A 113 0.78 -21.36 -21.14
N TYR A 114 0.52 -22.60 -20.81
CA TYR A 114 1.37 -23.44 -19.97
C TYR A 114 1.77 -24.72 -20.70
N PRO A 115 2.95 -25.29 -20.42
CA PRO A 115 3.32 -26.61 -20.94
C PRO A 115 2.41 -27.68 -20.33
N ILE A 116 2.10 -28.71 -21.11
CA ILE A 116 1.20 -29.82 -20.71
C ILE A 116 1.96 -31.07 -20.25
N MET A 117 3.27 -31.05 -20.34
CA MET A 117 4.18 -32.06 -19.78
C MET A 117 5.56 -31.46 -19.57
N THR A 118 6.08 -31.58 -18.38
CA THR A 118 7.37 -31.02 -17.93
C THR A 118 8.16 -32.02 -17.10
N SER A 119 9.40 -31.71 -16.76
CA SER A 119 10.20 -32.53 -15.84
C SER A 119 9.58 -32.71 -14.46
N THR A 120 8.76 -31.73 -14.01
CA THR A 120 8.15 -31.76 -12.67
C THR A 120 7.01 -32.80 -12.55
N ASP A 121 6.51 -33.32 -13.70
CA ASP A 121 5.42 -34.30 -13.70
C ASP A 121 5.88 -35.73 -13.36
N PHE A 122 7.15 -35.95 -13.03
CA PHE A 122 7.75 -37.28 -12.90
C PHE A 122 8.42 -37.53 -11.55
N ASN A 123 8.12 -36.76 -10.52
CA ASN A 123 8.69 -36.92 -9.17
C ASN A 123 10.23 -37.08 -9.16
N ASP A 124 10.93 -36.29 -9.99
CA ASP A 124 12.40 -36.32 -10.18
C ASP A 124 12.96 -37.63 -10.79
N GLU A 125 12.14 -38.54 -11.25
CA GLU A 125 12.63 -39.79 -11.86
C GLU A 125 13.22 -39.59 -13.26
N VAL A 126 12.58 -38.72 -14.07
CA VAL A 126 13.02 -38.36 -15.42
C VAL A 126 12.91 -36.85 -15.66
N SER A 127 13.71 -36.33 -16.57
CA SER A 127 13.74 -34.92 -16.92
C SER A 127 13.75 -34.69 -18.44
N GLY A 128 13.27 -33.52 -18.85
CA GLY A 128 13.26 -33.07 -20.23
C GLY A 128 12.38 -33.92 -21.16
N PRO A 129 11.07 -34.10 -20.85
CA PRO A 129 10.15 -34.81 -21.74
C PRO A 129 9.89 -34.00 -23.01
N GLY A 130 9.93 -34.66 -24.18
CA GLY A 130 9.63 -33.98 -25.43
C GLY A 130 9.83 -34.83 -26.66
N HIS A 131 9.80 -34.19 -27.84
CA HIS A 131 9.89 -34.73 -29.18
C HIS A 131 8.97 -35.92 -29.38
N ASN A 132 7.69 -35.69 -29.01
CA ASN A 132 6.69 -36.71 -28.91
C ASN A 132 6.08 -37.13 -30.28
N SER A 133 5.44 -38.29 -30.28
CA SER A 133 4.55 -38.78 -31.31
C SER A 133 3.34 -39.46 -30.68
N PHE A 134 2.30 -39.72 -31.44
CA PHE A 134 1.12 -40.42 -30.98
C PHE A 134 0.92 -41.71 -31.77
N THR A 135 0.42 -42.74 -31.11
CA THR A 135 0.03 -44.00 -31.68
C THR A 135 -1.18 -44.56 -30.92
N VAL A 136 -1.57 -45.78 -31.21
CA VAL A 136 -2.62 -46.54 -30.49
C VAL A 136 -2.07 -47.89 -30.03
N ASP A 137 -2.58 -48.36 -28.89
CA ASP A 137 -2.32 -49.71 -28.41
C ASP A 137 -3.19 -50.76 -29.17
N GLU A 138 -3.04 -52.01 -28.80
CA GLU A 138 -3.82 -53.11 -29.38
C GLU A 138 -5.32 -53.03 -29.09
N ASN A 139 -5.75 -52.22 -28.14
CA ASN A 139 -7.14 -51.99 -27.78
C ASN A 139 -7.71 -50.71 -28.43
N GLY A 140 -6.89 -49.98 -29.19
CA GLY A 140 -7.24 -48.72 -29.82
C GLY A 140 -7.14 -47.49 -28.89
N ASN A 141 -6.57 -47.62 -27.71
CA ASN A 141 -6.33 -46.49 -26.83
C ASN A 141 -5.17 -45.66 -27.36
N GLN A 142 -5.31 -44.36 -27.30
CA GLN A 142 -4.25 -43.44 -27.73
C GLN A 142 -3.09 -43.41 -26.75
N ILE A 143 -1.87 -43.44 -27.27
CA ILE A 143 -0.61 -43.45 -26.53
C ILE A 143 0.24 -42.30 -27.03
N ILE A 144 0.88 -41.58 -26.11
CA ILE A 144 2.00 -40.68 -26.40
C ILE A 144 3.31 -41.48 -26.28
N VAL A 145 4.19 -41.30 -27.25
CA VAL A 145 5.58 -41.75 -27.22
C VAL A 145 6.44 -40.51 -27.17
N TYR A 146 7.32 -40.41 -26.19
CA TYR A 146 8.19 -39.25 -26.00
C TYR A 146 9.55 -39.72 -25.52
N HIS A 147 10.60 -38.89 -25.61
CA HIS A 147 11.82 -39.14 -24.93
C HIS A 147 11.96 -38.28 -23.65
N ALA A 148 12.69 -38.84 -22.69
CA ALA A 148 13.13 -38.14 -21.51
C ALA A 148 14.44 -38.79 -21.01
N ARG A 149 15.05 -38.20 -19.99
CA ARG A 149 16.28 -38.69 -19.40
C ARG A 149 16.05 -39.11 -17.97
N PRO A 150 16.50 -40.32 -17.54
CA PRO A 150 16.53 -40.64 -16.12
C PRO A 150 17.39 -39.61 -15.37
N THR A 151 16.86 -39.00 -14.35
CA THR A 151 17.50 -37.89 -13.62
C THR A 151 18.87 -38.38 -13.03
N GLU A 152 18.90 -39.56 -12.47
CA GLU A 152 20.17 -40.12 -11.91
C GLU A 152 21.23 -40.37 -12.96
N ALA A 153 20.85 -40.87 -14.14
CA ALA A 153 21.82 -41.10 -15.23
C ALA A 153 22.37 -39.78 -15.78
N HIS A 154 21.52 -38.74 -15.84
CA HIS A 154 21.92 -37.42 -16.33
C HIS A 154 22.94 -36.73 -15.43
N LYS A 155 22.89 -36.91 -14.12
CA LYS A 155 23.87 -36.31 -13.15
C LYS A 155 25.32 -36.66 -13.46
N GLY A 156 25.59 -37.74 -14.21
CA GLY A 156 26.93 -38.13 -14.63
C GLY A 156 27.46 -37.56 -15.94
N HIS A 157 26.63 -36.83 -16.69
CA HIS A 157 26.95 -36.29 -18.01
C HIS A 157 27.21 -34.78 -17.96
N SER A 158 28.44 -34.37 -18.32
CA SER A 158 28.88 -32.97 -18.33
C SER A 158 28.79 -32.28 -19.71
N GLY A 159 28.22 -32.96 -20.73
CA GLY A 159 28.12 -32.47 -22.11
C GLY A 159 26.79 -31.73 -22.42
N ASP A 160 26.68 -31.26 -23.67
CA ASP A 160 25.44 -30.67 -24.17
C ASP A 160 24.31 -31.71 -24.09
N PRO A 161 23.19 -31.39 -23.44
CA PRO A 161 22.03 -32.28 -23.31
C PRO A 161 21.49 -32.83 -24.64
N LEU A 162 21.70 -32.15 -25.75
CA LEU A 162 21.33 -32.64 -27.08
C LEU A 162 21.98 -33.93 -27.44
N TYR A 163 23.22 -34.14 -27.02
CA TYR A 163 24.03 -35.33 -27.32
C TYR A 163 24.07 -36.34 -26.17
N ASP A 164 23.20 -36.20 -25.17
CA ASP A 164 23.12 -37.12 -24.05
C ASP A 164 22.62 -38.50 -24.52
N PRO A 165 23.42 -39.59 -24.39
CA PRO A 165 23.00 -40.91 -24.81
C PRO A 165 21.91 -41.55 -23.94
N CYS A 166 21.59 -40.92 -22.79
CA CYS A 166 20.54 -41.40 -21.88
C CYS A 166 19.13 -40.87 -22.23
N ARG A 167 18.93 -40.30 -23.40
CA ARG A 167 17.61 -39.90 -23.89
C ARG A 167 16.85 -41.16 -24.32
N HIS A 168 16.10 -41.76 -23.39
CA HIS A 168 15.34 -42.96 -23.60
C HIS A 168 13.91 -42.64 -24.11
N ALA A 169 13.31 -43.57 -24.84
CA ALA A 169 11.91 -43.51 -25.23
C ALA A 169 11.00 -44.02 -24.09
N TYR A 170 9.95 -43.27 -23.83
CA TYR A 170 8.90 -43.59 -22.86
C TYR A 170 7.56 -43.59 -23.55
N ILE A 171 6.57 -44.29 -22.98
CA ILE A 171 5.19 -44.31 -23.42
C ILE A 171 4.28 -44.03 -22.24
N LYS A 172 3.16 -43.34 -22.52
CA LYS A 172 2.07 -43.12 -21.59
C LYS A 172 0.72 -43.19 -22.34
N PRO A 173 -0.36 -43.62 -21.69
CA PRO A 173 -1.69 -43.43 -22.24
C PRO A 173 -2.05 -41.96 -22.35
N VAL A 174 -2.90 -41.60 -23.32
CA VAL A 174 -3.46 -40.25 -23.43
C VAL A 174 -4.86 -40.28 -22.83
N PHE A 175 -5.06 -39.49 -21.78
CA PHE A 175 -6.37 -39.28 -21.20
C PHE A 175 -6.96 -37.96 -21.70
N TYR A 176 -8.23 -37.73 -21.41
CA TYR A 176 -8.92 -36.52 -21.79
C TYR A 176 -9.75 -36.00 -20.62
N ASP A 177 -9.76 -34.71 -20.44
CA ASP A 177 -10.67 -34.07 -19.50
C ASP A 177 -12.11 -34.03 -20.02
N LYS A 178 -13.03 -33.46 -19.22
CA LYS A 178 -14.45 -33.33 -19.57
C LYS A 178 -14.73 -32.48 -20.82
N ASP A 179 -13.79 -31.58 -21.16
CA ASP A 179 -13.88 -30.67 -22.30
C ASP A 179 -13.17 -31.23 -23.54
N GLY A 180 -12.60 -32.42 -23.41
CA GLY A 180 -11.91 -33.17 -24.47
C GLY A 180 -10.46 -32.74 -24.67
N MET A 181 -9.87 -31.99 -23.74
CA MET A 181 -8.44 -31.65 -23.78
C MET A 181 -7.57 -32.85 -23.41
N PRO A 182 -6.47 -33.09 -24.14
CA PRO A 182 -5.59 -34.23 -23.84
C PRO A 182 -4.80 -33.96 -22.54
N ILE A 183 -4.71 -34.98 -21.70
CA ILE A 183 -3.89 -35.03 -20.50
C ILE A 183 -2.77 -36.04 -20.75
N LEU A 184 -1.53 -35.54 -20.83
CA LEU A 184 -0.37 -36.36 -21.24
C LEU A 184 0.49 -36.80 -20.07
N ASN A 185 0.35 -36.18 -18.93
CA ASN A 185 1.17 -36.40 -17.74
C ASN A 185 0.49 -37.31 -16.69
N MET A 186 -0.77 -37.68 -16.88
CA MET A 186 -1.48 -38.57 -15.96
C MET A 186 -0.90 -39.98 -15.97
N SER A 187 -0.76 -40.61 -14.80
CA SER A 187 -0.42 -42.01 -14.66
C SER A 187 -1.66 -42.93 -14.73
N ASP A 188 -1.41 -44.25 -14.95
CA ASP A 188 -2.49 -45.23 -14.92
C ASP A 188 -3.19 -45.32 -13.56
N GLU A 189 -2.50 -44.97 -12.47
CA GLU A 189 -3.00 -44.98 -11.10
C GLU A 189 -3.93 -43.79 -10.85
N GLU A 190 -3.69 -42.68 -11.54
CA GLU A 190 -4.53 -41.49 -11.47
C GLU A 190 -5.77 -41.60 -12.38
N PHE A 191 -5.79 -42.57 -13.31
CA PHE A 191 -6.90 -42.77 -14.24
C PHE A 191 -8.18 -43.23 -13.53
N VAL A 192 -9.22 -42.47 -13.68
CA VAL A 192 -10.57 -42.86 -13.21
C VAL A 192 -11.38 -43.35 -14.42
N LYS A 193 -11.81 -44.62 -14.38
CA LYS A 193 -12.63 -45.22 -15.44
C LYS A 193 -13.88 -44.38 -15.72
N GLU A 194 -14.35 -44.42 -16.96
CA GLU A 194 -15.41 -43.58 -17.53
C GLU A 194 -16.69 -43.52 -16.65
N GLU A 195 -17.04 -44.60 -15.96
CA GLU A 195 -18.15 -44.68 -15.01
C GLU A 195 -17.97 -43.78 -13.77
N LYS A 196 -16.77 -43.24 -13.56
CA LYS A 196 -16.37 -42.36 -12.42
C LYS A 196 -15.75 -41.05 -12.89
N THR A 197 -15.88 -40.68 -14.15
CA THR A 197 -15.30 -39.45 -14.72
C THR A 197 -15.92 -38.14 -14.17
N SER A 198 -17.00 -38.24 -13.41
CA SER A 198 -17.45 -37.14 -12.53
C SER A 198 -17.57 -37.68 -11.11
N ILE A 199 -16.48 -37.60 -10.36
CA ILE A 199 -16.55 -37.74 -8.90
C ILE A 199 -17.12 -36.43 -8.39
N LYS A 200 -18.36 -36.45 -7.89
CA LYS A 200 -18.85 -35.41 -6.98
C LYS A 200 -18.08 -35.56 -5.68
N VAL A 201 -16.94 -34.93 -5.60
CA VAL A 201 -16.24 -34.75 -4.33
C VAL A 201 -17.05 -33.71 -3.57
N THR A 202 -17.92 -34.18 -2.66
CA THR A 202 -18.34 -33.28 -1.58
C THR A 202 -17.15 -33.15 -0.69
N VAL A 203 -16.40 -32.09 -0.88
CA VAL A 203 -15.40 -31.68 0.10
C VAL A 203 -16.17 -31.31 1.38
N LYS A 204 -16.33 -32.29 2.27
CA LYS A 204 -16.59 -32.03 3.68
C LYS A 204 -15.23 -31.69 4.28
N GLY A 205 -14.70 -30.58 3.91
CA GLY A 205 -13.71 -29.85 4.64
C GLY A 205 -14.42 -28.60 5.11
N ASP A 206 -14.07 -28.13 6.28
CA ASP A 206 -14.20 -26.72 6.57
C ASP A 206 -13.74 -25.97 5.31
N ALA A 207 -14.40 -24.85 5.00
CA ALA A 207 -13.99 -23.97 3.92
C ALA A 207 -12.47 -23.90 3.95
N ALA A 208 -11.83 -24.06 2.77
CA ALA A 208 -10.37 -24.11 2.65
C ALA A 208 -9.79 -23.18 3.69
N ASP A 209 -8.86 -23.67 4.53
CA ASP A 209 -8.35 -22.88 5.65
C ASP A 209 -7.72 -21.63 5.06
N THR A 210 -8.56 -20.59 4.96
CA THR A 210 -8.20 -19.30 4.36
C THR A 210 -7.48 -18.41 5.36
N LYS A 211 -7.17 -18.94 6.56
CA LYS A 211 -6.41 -18.20 7.56
C LYS A 211 -4.97 -17.99 7.10
N PRO A 212 -4.42 -16.82 7.35
CA PRO A 212 -3.00 -16.58 7.13
C PRO A 212 -2.16 -17.51 7.99
N SER A 213 -1.00 -17.90 7.50
CA SER A 213 0.00 -18.64 8.29
C SER A 213 0.57 -17.79 9.42
N LEU A 214 0.63 -16.47 9.21
CA LEU A 214 1.03 -15.47 10.19
C LEU A 214 0.12 -14.24 10.10
N GLU A 215 -0.27 -13.68 11.25
CA GLU A 215 -1.06 -12.46 11.33
C GLU A 215 -0.66 -11.62 12.53
N TYR A 216 -0.30 -10.35 12.30
CA TYR A 216 -0.08 -9.33 13.32
C TYR A 216 -1.14 -8.24 13.19
N LYS A 217 -1.93 -8.05 14.24
CA LYS A 217 -3.05 -7.10 14.29
C LYS A 217 -2.74 -5.83 15.07
N PHE A 218 -1.76 -5.88 15.98
CA PHE A 218 -1.35 -4.79 16.87
C PHE A 218 -2.40 -4.27 17.84
N ASP A 219 -3.51 -4.98 18.03
CA ASP A 219 -4.63 -4.58 18.90
C ASP A 219 -4.34 -4.75 20.41
N GLU A 220 -3.44 -5.66 20.75
CA GLU A 220 -3.06 -5.97 22.12
C GLU A 220 -1.86 -5.13 22.59
N GLU A 221 -1.73 -4.92 23.90
CA GLU A 221 -0.54 -4.26 24.44
C GLU A 221 0.75 -5.03 24.09
N TYR A 222 1.76 -4.31 23.60
CA TYR A 222 3.06 -4.92 23.31
C TYR A 222 3.72 -5.47 24.58
N ASN A 223 4.05 -6.74 24.58
CA ASN A 223 4.78 -7.40 25.64
C ASN A 223 6.21 -7.69 25.18
N ALA A 224 7.20 -7.02 25.78
CA ALA A 224 8.60 -7.17 25.41
C ALA A 224 9.18 -8.59 25.65
N GLU A 225 8.55 -9.41 26.51
CA GLU A 225 8.98 -10.80 26.75
C GLU A 225 8.43 -11.76 25.70
N THR A 226 7.21 -11.54 25.22
CA THR A 226 6.53 -12.42 24.26
C THR A 226 6.55 -11.89 22.83
N GLY A 227 6.82 -10.60 22.62
CA GLY A 227 6.80 -9.94 21.31
C GLY A 227 5.40 -9.53 20.83
N VAL A 228 5.30 -9.22 19.54
CA VAL A 228 4.02 -8.99 18.84
C VAL A 228 3.36 -10.32 18.61
N GLU A 229 2.13 -10.49 19.11
CA GLU A 229 1.40 -11.76 19.05
C GLU A 229 1.07 -12.15 17.60
N ASP A 230 1.33 -13.41 17.26
CA ASP A 230 0.86 -14.04 16.04
C ASP A 230 -0.53 -14.64 16.24
N THR A 231 -1.55 -14.06 15.62
CA THR A 231 -2.94 -14.55 15.63
C THR A 231 -3.26 -15.47 14.45
N GLY A 232 -2.29 -15.70 13.55
CA GLY A 232 -2.39 -16.63 12.43
C GLY A 232 -2.58 -18.08 12.85
N LYS A 233 -2.57 -18.99 11.90
CA LYS A 233 -2.76 -20.43 12.20
C LYS A 233 -1.57 -21.07 12.92
N ASP A 234 -0.36 -20.54 12.72
CA ASP A 234 0.87 -21.08 13.33
C ASP A 234 1.03 -20.68 14.81
N LYS A 235 0.46 -19.57 15.24
CA LYS A 235 0.31 -19.06 16.63
C LYS A 235 1.57 -18.94 17.51
N ASP A 236 2.76 -19.19 16.97
CA ASP A 236 4.02 -19.17 17.72
C ASP A 236 5.12 -18.38 16.98
N LYS A 237 4.71 -17.59 16.00
CA LYS A 237 5.60 -16.79 15.15
C LYS A 237 5.59 -15.30 15.55
N ASN A 238 5.71 -15.05 16.84
CA ASN A 238 5.72 -13.68 17.37
C ASN A 238 6.91 -12.88 16.82
N ALA A 239 6.64 -11.61 16.45
CA ALA A 239 7.68 -10.68 16.00
C ALA A 239 8.29 -9.92 17.18
N SER A 240 9.48 -9.36 16.98
CA SER A 240 10.10 -8.44 17.92
C SER A 240 10.06 -7.01 17.41
N LEU A 241 9.87 -6.06 18.33
CA LEU A 241 9.96 -4.63 18.05
C LEU A 241 11.30 -4.08 18.54
N SER A 242 11.88 -3.16 17.77
CA SER A 242 12.97 -2.33 18.25
C SER A 242 12.46 -1.29 19.25
N GLU A 243 13.33 -0.76 20.12
CA GLU A 243 12.98 0.25 21.12
C GLU A 243 12.42 1.57 20.53
N GLY A 244 12.64 1.83 19.24
CA GLY A 244 12.09 2.99 18.53
C GLY A 244 10.65 2.82 18.03
N ALA A 245 10.14 1.60 18.03
CA ALA A 245 8.76 1.30 17.60
C ALA A 245 7.76 1.58 18.73
N SER A 246 6.55 1.96 18.38
CA SER A 246 5.48 2.22 19.34
C SER A 246 4.11 1.83 18.79
N TYR A 247 3.16 1.59 19.69
CA TYR A 247 1.75 1.50 19.33
C TYR A 247 1.11 2.86 19.54
N VAL A 248 0.30 3.27 18.58
CA VAL A 248 -0.43 4.55 18.62
C VAL A 248 -1.86 4.34 18.15
N TRP A 249 -2.75 5.26 18.55
CA TRP A 249 -4.14 5.22 18.12
C TRP A 249 -4.31 5.97 16.80
N ASP A 250 -4.90 5.31 15.81
CA ASP A 250 -5.33 5.90 14.54
C ASP A 250 -6.85 5.95 14.47
N LYS A 251 -7.41 7.04 13.91
CA LYS A 251 -8.86 7.24 13.86
C LYS A 251 -9.63 6.23 12.99
N GLU A 252 -8.95 5.63 11.99
CA GLU A 252 -9.55 4.72 11.01
C GLU A 252 -9.26 3.24 11.31
N TYR A 253 -8.16 2.96 12.02
CA TYR A 253 -7.64 1.62 12.23
C TYR A 253 -7.56 1.22 13.71
N GLY A 254 -7.83 2.13 14.64
CA GLY A 254 -7.68 1.84 16.06
C GLY A 254 -6.22 1.84 16.51
N GLN A 255 -5.82 0.89 17.32
CA GLN A 255 -4.42 0.76 17.73
C GLN A 255 -3.58 0.16 16.59
N VAL A 256 -2.49 0.82 16.24
CA VAL A 256 -1.63 0.44 15.11
C VAL A 256 -0.15 0.51 15.50
N LEU A 257 0.70 -0.20 14.78
CA LEU A 257 2.14 -0.07 14.91
C LEU A 257 2.63 1.21 14.21
N TYR A 258 3.36 2.06 14.94
CA TYR A 258 4.06 3.21 14.39
C TYR A 258 5.58 3.01 14.41
N LEU A 259 6.20 3.19 13.27
CA LEU A 259 7.64 3.18 13.07
C LEU A 259 8.11 4.59 12.71
N ASP A 260 8.90 5.24 13.59
CA ASP A 260 9.30 6.66 13.45
C ASP A 260 10.54 6.86 12.53
N GLY A 261 10.83 5.88 11.69
CA GLY A 261 11.89 6.01 10.69
C GLY A 261 13.29 6.23 11.30
N ASP A 262 14.02 7.22 10.77
CA ASP A 262 15.38 7.52 11.21
C ASP A 262 15.48 8.24 12.56
N LYS A 263 14.36 8.63 13.14
CA LYS A 263 14.35 9.25 14.46
C LYS A 263 14.66 8.22 15.53
N LYS A 264 15.78 8.39 16.20
CA LYS A 264 16.21 7.47 17.24
C LYS A 264 15.52 7.77 18.55
N VAL A 265 14.83 6.78 19.09
CA VAL A 265 14.33 6.77 20.47
C VAL A 265 15.35 6.01 21.32
N ASN A 266 15.90 6.63 22.36
CA ASN A 266 16.98 6.04 23.20
C ASN A 266 18.20 5.55 22.40
N GLY A 267 18.47 6.13 21.22
CA GLY A 267 19.54 5.71 20.33
C GLY A 267 19.20 4.57 19.36
N HIS A 268 17.96 4.09 19.36
CA HIS A 268 17.48 2.98 18.52
C HIS A 268 16.53 3.48 17.45
N ASN A 269 16.66 2.92 16.24
CA ASN A 269 15.73 3.16 15.13
C ASN A 269 14.49 2.27 15.28
N ALA A 270 13.39 2.66 14.63
CA ALA A 270 12.12 1.93 14.67
C ALA A 270 12.03 0.89 13.55
N PHE A 271 11.78 -0.38 13.89
CA PHE A 271 11.47 -1.46 12.96
C PHE A 271 10.82 -2.65 13.70
N LEU A 272 10.15 -3.51 12.92
CA LEU A 272 9.69 -4.82 13.38
C LEU A 272 10.55 -5.89 12.70
N GLU A 273 10.96 -6.91 13.47
CA GLU A 273 11.69 -8.08 12.97
C GLU A 273 10.82 -9.33 13.07
N PHE A 274 10.60 -10.00 11.95
CA PHE A 274 9.89 -11.28 11.89
C PHE A 274 10.76 -12.41 12.46
N PRO A 275 10.14 -13.53 12.89
CA PRO A 275 10.89 -14.72 13.29
C PRO A 275 11.83 -15.16 12.17
N LYS A 276 13.09 -15.36 12.53
CA LYS A 276 14.12 -15.80 11.59
C LYS A 276 13.77 -17.16 10.98
N GLY A 277 13.89 -17.27 9.65
CA GLY A 277 13.57 -18.47 8.89
C GLY A 277 12.09 -18.69 8.63
N PHE A 278 11.19 -17.78 9.06
CA PHE A 278 9.75 -17.92 8.79
C PHE A 278 9.44 -17.98 7.27
N PHE A 279 10.20 -17.28 6.47
CA PHE A 279 10.01 -17.23 5.02
C PHE A 279 10.80 -18.32 4.24
N ASP A 280 11.50 -19.21 4.93
CA ASP A 280 12.27 -20.26 4.29
C ASP A 280 11.35 -21.23 3.53
N GLY A 281 11.71 -21.56 2.29
CA GLY A 281 10.97 -22.51 1.46
C GLY A 281 9.60 -22.04 0.95
N LYS A 282 9.18 -20.80 1.21
CA LYS A 282 7.90 -20.27 0.75
C LYS A 282 7.99 -19.72 -0.68
N ASP A 283 8.03 -20.60 -1.67
CA ASP A 283 8.15 -20.23 -3.09
C ASP A 283 6.86 -19.73 -3.74
N ARG A 284 5.72 -19.92 -3.05
CA ARG A 284 4.39 -19.37 -3.40
C ARG A 284 3.76 -18.78 -2.14
N MET A 285 3.56 -17.49 -2.14
CA MET A 285 2.98 -16.81 -0.98
C MET A 285 2.31 -15.50 -1.37
N THR A 286 1.45 -15.03 -0.48
CA THR A 286 0.92 -13.68 -0.51
C THR A 286 1.26 -12.99 0.81
N ILE A 287 1.88 -11.82 0.74
CA ILE A 287 2.12 -10.94 1.88
C ILE A 287 1.14 -9.78 1.77
N SER A 288 0.37 -9.53 2.81
CA SER A 288 -0.59 -8.43 2.90
C SER A 288 -0.23 -7.53 4.07
N MET A 289 -0.39 -6.23 3.91
CA MET A 289 -0.25 -5.27 4.99
C MET A 289 -1.10 -4.03 4.71
N ASP A 290 -1.69 -3.48 5.76
CA ASP A 290 -2.22 -2.13 5.72
C ASP A 290 -1.08 -1.19 6.15
N VAL A 291 -0.82 -0.17 5.35
CA VAL A 291 0.28 0.76 5.56
C VAL A 291 -0.14 2.18 5.23
N LYS A 292 0.18 3.10 6.16
CA LYS A 292 0.07 4.54 5.94
C LYS A 292 1.48 5.13 5.97
N GLU A 293 1.98 5.46 4.80
CA GLU A 293 3.31 6.00 4.61
C GLU A 293 3.33 7.47 5.05
N VAL A 294 4.38 7.88 5.76
CA VAL A 294 4.61 9.26 6.21
C VAL A 294 6.05 9.73 5.90
N THR A 295 6.77 8.96 5.10
CA THR A 295 8.13 9.27 4.66
C THR A 295 8.09 9.99 3.31
N ARG A 296 9.01 10.92 3.09
CA ARG A 296 9.23 11.48 1.75
C ARG A 296 9.94 10.47 0.85
N SER A 297 9.89 10.69 -0.47
CA SER A 297 10.56 9.85 -1.47
C SER A 297 12.04 9.63 -1.15
N GLY A 298 12.53 8.40 -1.35
CA GLY A 298 13.94 8.07 -1.12
C GLY A 298 14.21 6.56 -1.02
N ASN A 299 15.37 6.20 -0.47
CA ASN A 299 15.72 4.80 -0.23
C ASN A 299 15.18 4.33 1.13
N TYR A 300 13.86 4.25 1.23
CA TYR A 300 13.13 3.74 2.37
C TYR A 300 12.40 2.47 1.97
N PHE A 301 12.37 1.48 2.85
CA PHE A 301 11.80 0.16 2.56
C PHE A 301 10.71 -0.17 3.57
N SER A 302 9.49 -0.33 3.08
CA SER A 302 8.35 -0.70 3.93
C SER A 302 8.41 -2.15 4.41
N PHE A 303 8.93 -3.04 3.57
CA PHE A 303 9.15 -4.46 3.91
C PHE A 303 10.42 -4.96 3.20
N GLY A 304 11.15 -5.84 3.86
CA GLY A 304 12.28 -6.54 3.26
C GLY A 304 12.49 -7.91 3.87
N VAL A 305 12.83 -8.90 3.05
CA VAL A 305 13.18 -10.27 3.46
C VAL A 305 14.33 -10.80 2.63
N GLY A 306 15.28 -11.51 3.24
CA GLY A 306 16.40 -12.09 2.53
C GLY A 306 17.51 -12.59 3.44
N GLN A 307 18.59 -13.04 2.85
CA GLN A 307 19.82 -13.44 3.58
C GLN A 307 20.70 -12.23 3.92
N ASP A 308 20.85 -11.32 2.95
CA ASP A 308 21.74 -10.16 3.03
C ASP A 308 21.36 -9.12 1.95
N ASN A 309 22.24 -8.15 1.71
CA ASN A 309 22.05 -7.11 0.71
C ASN A 309 22.30 -7.57 -0.76
N ASN A 310 22.51 -8.85 -1.01
CA ASN A 310 22.58 -9.42 -2.36
C ASN A 310 21.37 -10.30 -2.67
N LYS A 311 20.88 -11.04 -1.67
CA LYS A 311 19.78 -12.00 -1.80
C LYS A 311 18.58 -11.52 -0.99
N TYR A 312 17.61 -10.92 -1.66
CA TYR A 312 16.46 -10.29 -1.01
C TYR A 312 15.24 -10.16 -1.90
N LEU A 313 14.09 -10.01 -1.25
CA LEU A 313 12.85 -9.43 -1.76
C LEU A 313 12.52 -8.20 -0.93
N PHE A 314 12.02 -7.13 -1.55
CA PHE A 314 11.52 -5.96 -0.81
C PHE A 314 10.25 -5.36 -1.39
N LEU A 315 9.59 -4.54 -0.58
CA LEU A 315 8.55 -3.60 -0.97
C LEU A 315 8.97 -2.18 -0.57
N LYS A 316 8.75 -1.23 -1.48
CA LYS A 316 8.81 0.22 -1.23
C LYS A 316 7.44 0.81 -1.51
N VAL A 317 6.90 1.52 -0.54
CA VAL A 317 5.70 2.34 -0.67
C VAL A 317 6.15 3.79 -0.55
N GLU A 318 6.25 4.47 -1.68
CA GLU A 318 6.64 5.88 -1.77
C GLU A 318 5.41 6.73 -2.09
N PRO A 319 5.38 8.02 -1.78
CA PRO A 319 4.22 8.89 -2.05
C PRO A 319 3.71 8.84 -3.49
N THR A 320 4.61 8.67 -4.45
CA THR A 320 4.28 8.70 -5.88
C THR A 320 4.52 7.38 -6.60
N LYS A 321 5.03 6.34 -5.90
CA LYS A 321 5.45 5.11 -6.56
C LYS A 321 5.49 3.93 -5.59
N ILE A 322 4.92 2.82 -6.01
CA ILE A 322 5.05 1.54 -5.31
C ILE A 322 5.91 0.61 -6.17
N LYS A 323 6.88 -0.03 -5.53
CA LYS A 323 7.84 -0.93 -6.18
C LYS A 323 8.11 -2.14 -5.30
N SER A 324 8.10 -3.32 -5.90
CA SER A 324 8.68 -4.53 -5.30
C SER A 324 9.76 -5.09 -6.21
N ALA A 325 10.77 -5.72 -5.63
CA ALA A 325 11.82 -6.37 -6.41
C ALA A 325 12.44 -7.54 -5.66
N ILE A 326 12.91 -8.54 -6.42
CA ILE A 326 13.65 -9.70 -5.92
C ILE A 326 15.01 -9.76 -6.61
N SER A 327 16.06 -10.16 -5.86
CA SER A 327 17.41 -10.35 -6.38
C SER A 327 18.14 -11.46 -5.66
N THR A 328 19.07 -12.11 -6.37
CA THR A 328 20.00 -13.12 -5.81
C THR A 328 21.47 -12.70 -5.92
N THR A 329 21.76 -11.53 -6.47
CA THR A 329 23.14 -11.09 -6.73
C THR A 329 23.46 -9.67 -6.30
N SER A 330 22.59 -8.69 -6.57
CA SER A 330 22.73 -7.29 -6.14
C SER A 330 21.57 -6.45 -6.65
N TYR A 331 21.52 -5.18 -6.24
CA TYR A 331 20.53 -4.21 -6.72
C TYR A 331 20.57 -3.97 -8.26
N GLN A 332 21.70 -4.20 -8.91
CA GLN A 332 21.84 -4.01 -10.35
C GLN A 332 21.10 -5.08 -11.18
N ASN A 333 20.81 -6.22 -10.58
CA ASN A 333 20.13 -7.35 -11.24
C ASN A 333 18.72 -7.61 -10.70
N GLU A 334 18.14 -6.63 -10.03
CA GLU A 334 16.77 -6.74 -9.50
C GLU A 334 15.76 -7.07 -10.59
N LYS A 335 14.92 -8.06 -10.32
CA LYS A 335 13.71 -8.33 -11.07
C LYS A 335 12.57 -7.56 -10.41
N GLN A 336 12.12 -6.51 -11.07
CA GLN A 336 11.26 -5.48 -10.49
C GLN A 336 9.84 -5.58 -11.01
N ALA A 337 8.87 -5.44 -10.12
CA ALA A 337 7.50 -5.05 -10.41
C ALA A 337 7.33 -3.60 -9.95
N VAL A 338 7.13 -2.69 -10.89
CA VAL A 338 7.08 -1.25 -10.63
C VAL A 338 5.77 -0.70 -11.16
N GLN A 339 5.06 0.00 -10.31
CA GLN A 339 3.87 0.74 -10.69
C GLN A 339 4.16 1.66 -11.90
N SER A 340 3.30 1.57 -12.92
CA SER A 340 3.39 2.41 -14.12
C SER A 340 2.37 3.54 -14.05
N GLY A 341 2.84 4.78 -14.21
CA GLY A 341 2.02 5.99 -14.22
C GLY A 341 1.99 6.71 -12.86
N ALA A 342 1.52 7.95 -12.87
CA ALA A 342 1.27 8.72 -11.67
C ALA A 342 -0.05 8.25 -11.05
N TYR A 343 -0.01 7.87 -9.79
CA TYR A 343 -1.21 7.59 -9.00
C TYR A 343 -1.58 8.81 -8.17
N PRO A 344 -2.87 9.06 -7.97
CA PRO A 344 -3.27 10.01 -6.97
C PRO A 344 -2.73 9.56 -5.61
N ASN A 345 -2.10 10.46 -4.99
CA ASN A 345 -1.51 10.53 -3.68
C ASN A 345 -1.54 9.25 -2.81
N ASN A 346 -0.39 8.62 -2.66
CA ASN A 346 -0.17 7.58 -1.65
C ASN A 346 0.21 8.19 -0.29
N ASN A 347 0.43 9.51 -0.23
CA ASN A 347 1.01 10.16 0.92
C ASN A 347 0.02 10.21 2.07
N ARG A 348 0.41 9.60 3.18
CA ARG A 348 -0.32 9.66 4.46
C ARG A 348 -1.77 9.15 4.40
N VAL A 349 -2.09 8.30 3.43
CA VAL A 349 -3.36 7.59 3.36
C VAL A 349 -3.14 6.11 3.63
N TRP A 350 -4.10 5.50 4.30
CA TRP A 350 -4.10 4.08 4.49
C TRP A 350 -4.31 3.35 3.16
N GLN A 351 -3.51 2.32 2.93
CA GLN A 351 -3.62 1.48 1.73
C GLN A 351 -3.32 0.04 2.12
N ASN A 352 -4.15 -0.86 1.62
CA ASN A 352 -3.83 -2.27 1.67
C ASN A 352 -2.89 -2.60 0.51
N ILE A 353 -1.69 -3.07 0.82
CA ILE A 353 -0.71 -3.53 -0.17
C ILE A 353 -0.55 -5.03 -0.05
N LYS A 354 -0.70 -5.73 -1.17
CA LYS A 354 -0.38 -7.14 -1.27
C LYS A 354 0.76 -7.38 -2.26
N ILE A 355 1.66 -8.27 -1.89
CA ILE A 355 2.69 -8.83 -2.77
C ILE A 355 2.36 -10.29 -2.98
N VAL A 356 2.13 -10.68 -4.23
CA VAL A 356 1.96 -12.08 -4.62
C VAL A 356 3.24 -12.57 -5.28
N VAL A 357 3.82 -13.60 -4.71
CA VAL A 357 5.09 -14.20 -5.16
C VAL A 357 4.86 -15.64 -5.60
N THR A 358 5.38 -15.97 -6.76
CA THR A 358 5.46 -17.35 -7.24
C THR A 358 6.91 -17.68 -7.60
N GLN A 359 7.15 -18.87 -8.12
CA GLN A 359 8.48 -19.26 -8.59
C GLN A 359 9.04 -18.36 -9.71
N ASN A 360 8.17 -17.70 -10.47
CA ASN A 360 8.57 -16.92 -11.64
C ASN A 360 7.89 -15.55 -11.76
N SER A 361 7.03 -15.18 -10.84
CA SER A 361 6.32 -13.91 -10.90
C SER A 361 6.35 -13.16 -9.58
N LEU A 362 6.28 -11.86 -9.70
CA LEU A 362 6.16 -10.90 -8.61
C LEU A 362 5.07 -9.90 -8.99
N GLU A 363 3.99 -9.87 -8.25
CA GLU A 363 2.87 -8.97 -8.49
C GLU A 363 2.61 -8.10 -7.27
N VAL A 364 2.20 -6.87 -7.50
CA VAL A 364 1.87 -5.89 -6.46
C VAL A 364 0.46 -5.39 -6.67
N TYR A 365 -0.31 -5.41 -5.60
CA TYR A 365 -1.68 -4.93 -5.55
C TYR A 365 -1.81 -3.81 -4.54
N ARG A 366 -2.69 -2.87 -4.84
CA ARG A 366 -3.09 -1.79 -3.95
C ARG A 366 -4.62 -1.76 -3.86
N ASN A 367 -5.14 -1.83 -2.63
CA ASN A 367 -6.57 -1.81 -2.36
C ASN A 367 -7.38 -2.81 -3.22
N GLY A 368 -6.80 -4.00 -3.42
CA GLY A 368 -7.43 -5.07 -4.23
C GLY A 368 -7.14 -5.01 -5.74
N GLU A 369 -6.55 -3.93 -6.26
CA GLU A 369 -6.27 -3.75 -7.68
C GLU A 369 -4.79 -4.02 -8.00
N LYS A 370 -4.51 -4.75 -9.09
CA LYS A 370 -3.13 -5.01 -9.54
C LYS A 370 -2.52 -3.75 -10.14
N ILE A 371 -1.43 -3.25 -9.54
CA ILE A 371 -0.75 -2.01 -9.96
C ILE A 371 0.59 -2.27 -10.65
N ALA A 372 1.20 -3.42 -10.41
CA ALA A 372 2.47 -3.79 -11.03
C ALA A 372 2.61 -5.31 -11.10
N ALA A 373 3.30 -5.79 -12.13
CA ALA A 373 3.64 -7.20 -12.28
C ALA A 373 4.98 -7.38 -13.00
N ASN A 374 5.68 -8.45 -12.64
CA ASN A 374 6.78 -9.01 -13.40
C ASN A 374 6.56 -10.53 -13.49
N ASN A 375 6.11 -11.00 -14.64
CA ASN A 375 5.77 -12.42 -14.88
C ASN A 375 6.99 -13.24 -15.30
N ASN A 376 8.20 -12.68 -15.21
CA ASN A 376 9.43 -13.35 -15.62
C ASN A 376 10.59 -12.95 -14.70
N THR A 377 10.45 -13.23 -13.41
CA THR A 377 11.54 -12.96 -12.45
C THR A 377 12.71 -13.91 -12.62
N GLY A 378 12.43 -15.18 -12.98
CA GLY A 378 13.43 -16.25 -12.99
C GLY A 378 14.13 -16.45 -11.64
N ILE A 379 13.53 -15.94 -10.57
CA ILE A 379 14.02 -16.03 -9.19
C ILE A 379 12.82 -16.31 -8.30
N SER A 380 12.91 -17.36 -7.50
CA SER A 380 11.94 -17.72 -6.46
C SER A 380 12.44 -17.32 -5.07
N MET A 381 11.57 -17.40 -4.07
CA MET A 381 11.99 -17.19 -2.67
C MET A 381 12.99 -18.22 -2.18
N THR A 382 12.94 -19.46 -2.67
CA THR A 382 13.90 -20.52 -2.34
C THR A 382 15.32 -20.20 -2.84
N ASP A 383 15.45 -19.42 -3.91
CA ASP A 383 16.76 -18.98 -4.42
C ASP A 383 17.44 -17.97 -3.48
N LEU A 384 16.69 -17.34 -2.59
CA LEU A 384 17.24 -16.47 -1.56
C LEU A 384 17.99 -17.24 -0.48
N GLY A 385 17.72 -18.54 -0.31
CA GLY A 385 18.37 -19.45 0.62
C GLY A 385 17.58 -19.70 1.90
N GLU A 386 18.27 -20.11 2.95
CA GLU A 386 17.70 -20.47 4.25
C GLU A 386 18.09 -19.45 5.34
N ASN A 387 17.41 -19.52 6.48
CA ASN A 387 17.59 -18.62 7.63
C ASN A 387 17.36 -17.15 7.26
N LEU A 388 16.36 -16.91 6.43
CA LEU A 388 15.98 -15.58 5.99
C LEU A 388 15.60 -14.70 7.18
N ILE A 389 16.03 -13.46 7.11
CA ILE A 389 15.63 -12.38 8.04
C ILE A 389 14.65 -11.48 7.33
N ALA A 390 13.66 -10.96 8.07
CA ALA A 390 12.66 -10.09 7.49
C ALA A 390 12.28 -8.95 8.43
N TYR A 391 11.96 -7.78 7.85
CA TYR A 391 11.69 -6.56 8.57
C TYR A 391 10.50 -5.77 7.98
N LEU A 392 9.75 -5.08 8.85
CA LEU A 392 9.01 -3.89 8.46
C LEU A 392 9.82 -2.65 8.83
N GLY A 393 9.82 -1.65 7.95
CA GLY A 393 10.48 -0.37 8.20
C GLY A 393 12.00 -0.35 8.06
N LYS A 394 12.63 -1.48 7.69
CA LYS A 394 14.08 -1.63 7.60
C LYS A 394 14.50 -2.38 6.34
N SER A 395 15.55 -1.91 5.70
CA SER A 395 16.18 -2.53 4.53
C SER A 395 17.17 -3.65 4.90
N LEU A 396 17.45 -4.52 3.94
CA LEU A 396 18.59 -5.46 4.00
C LEU A 396 19.94 -4.75 3.76
N TYR A 397 19.95 -3.52 3.26
CA TYR A 397 21.09 -2.60 3.18
C TYR A 397 21.21 -1.79 4.48
N ASN A 398 21.49 -2.44 5.58
CA ASN A 398 21.54 -1.84 6.91
C ASN A 398 22.97 -1.75 7.46
N GLU A 399 23.14 -1.25 8.68
CA GLU A 399 24.43 -1.01 9.32
C GLU A 399 25.31 -2.26 9.43
N LYS A 400 24.72 -3.47 9.43
CA LYS A 400 25.46 -4.73 9.47
C LYS A 400 25.99 -5.13 8.10
N THR A 401 25.23 -4.85 7.03
CA THR A 401 25.56 -5.28 5.66
C THR A 401 26.33 -4.22 4.88
N VAL A 402 26.04 -2.93 5.10
CA VAL A 402 26.69 -1.78 4.43
C VAL A 402 26.98 -0.66 5.43
N PRO A 403 27.93 -0.86 6.37
CA PRO A 403 28.11 0.04 7.53
C PRO A 403 28.48 1.47 7.17
N ASN A 404 29.03 1.71 5.99
CA ASN A 404 29.44 3.06 5.57
C ASN A 404 28.31 3.87 4.94
N GLN A 405 27.26 3.24 4.45
CA GLN A 405 26.14 3.90 3.77
C GLN A 405 24.87 3.03 3.86
N PRO A 406 24.34 2.79 5.07
CA PRO A 406 23.10 2.06 5.23
C PRO A 406 21.92 2.88 4.66
N ASP A 407 20.88 2.16 4.20
CA ASP A 407 19.62 2.80 3.88
C ASP A 407 18.95 3.36 5.14
N LYS A 408 18.13 4.37 4.95
CA LYS A 408 17.34 4.97 6.01
C LYS A 408 16.18 4.08 6.42
N TYR A 409 15.71 4.25 7.66
CA TYR A 409 14.56 3.56 8.19
C TYR A 409 13.27 4.21 7.71
N PHE A 410 12.28 3.38 7.36
CA PHE A 410 10.99 3.82 6.83
C PHE A 410 10.09 4.33 7.95
N ARG A 411 9.41 5.44 7.71
CA ARG A 411 8.48 6.04 8.65
C ARG A 411 7.06 5.78 8.18
N ALA A 412 6.30 5.01 8.95
CA ALA A 412 4.96 4.61 8.58
C ALA A 412 4.16 4.05 9.75
N TYR A 413 2.83 3.98 9.55
CA TYR A 413 1.93 3.20 10.37
C TYR A 413 1.64 1.87 9.66
N TYR A 414 1.49 0.80 10.43
CA TYR A 414 1.17 -0.54 9.92
C TYR A 414 0.05 -1.16 10.73
N ASP A 415 -0.77 -1.92 10.01
CA ASP A 415 -1.81 -2.77 10.60
C ASP A 415 -2.05 -4.01 9.74
N ASN A 416 -2.73 -5.02 10.28
CA ASN A 416 -3.20 -6.21 9.57
C ASN A 416 -2.13 -6.86 8.69
N VAL A 417 -0.93 -7.07 9.25
CA VAL A 417 0.17 -7.73 8.53
C VAL A 417 -0.07 -9.22 8.48
N LYS A 418 -0.26 -9.78 7.29
CA LYS A 418 -0.63 -11.18 7.06
C LYS A 418 0.30 -11.84 6.04
N VAL A 419 0.60 -13.11 6.26
CA VAL A 419 1.29 -13.95 5.27
C VAL A 419 0.45 -15.18 5.02
N TYR A 420 0.21 -15.47 3.75
CA TYR A 420 -0.51 -16.65 3.28
C TYR A 420 0.44 -17.57 2.53
N ASP A 421 0.33 -18.88 2.76
CA ASP A 421 1.19 -19.91 2.15
C ASP A 421 0.80 -20.27 0.70
N TRP A 422 0.04 -19.42 0.04
CA TRP A 422 -0.31 -19.56 -1.38
C TRP A 422 -0.27 -18.22 -2.10
N ALA A 423 -0.05 -18.29 -3.41
CA ALA A 423 -0.16 -17.14 -4.29
C ALA A 423 -1.65 -16.93 -4.62
N MET A 424 -2.21 -15.82 -4.17
CA MET A 424 -3.60 -15.44 -4.44
C MET A 424 -3.78 -15.09 -5.91
N THR A 425 -4.91 -15.45 -6.46
CA THR A 425 -5.41 -14.95 -7.75
C THR A 425 -5.89 -13.51 -7.61
N ASP A 426 -6.08 -12.81 -8.75
CA ASP A 426 -6.61 -11.43 -8.77
C ASP A 426 -7.97 -11.33 -8.04
N GLU A 427 -8.84 -12.31 -8.25
CA GLU A 427 -10.15 -12.39 -7.62
C GLU A 427 -10.04 -12.60 -6.10
N GLU A 428 -9.16 -13.51 -5.65
CA GLU A 428 -8.91 -13.72 -4.23
C GLU A 428 -8.32 -12.47 -3.57
N VAL A 429 -7.35 -11.79 -4.21
CA VAL A 429 -6.78 -10.53 -3.70
C VAL A 429 -7.88 -9.51 -3.47
N LYS A 430 -8.78 -9.32 -4.42
CA LYS A 430 -9.91 -8.40 -4.32
C LYS A 430 -10.86 -8.80 -3.19
N ASP A 431 -11.31 -10.06 -3.19
CA ASP A 431 -12.25 -10.60 -2.20
C ASP A 431 -11.72 -10.50 -0.76
N PHE A 432 -10.45 -10.85 -0.54
CA PHE A 432 -9.81 -10.73 0.78
C PHE A 432 -9.64 -9.28 1.20
N THR A 433 -9.30 -8.38 0.29
CA THR A 433 -9.20 -6.94 0.60
C THR A 433 -10.55 -6.36 1.00
N GLU A 434 -11.62 -6.67 0.25
CA GLU A 434 -12.99 -6.22 0.57
C GLU A 434 -13.48 -6.77 1.93
N LYS A 435 -13.15 -8.05 2.23
CA LYS A 435 -13.49 -8.67 3.52
C LYS A 435 -12.75 -8.04 4.69
N ASP A 436 -11.44 -7.79 4.55
CA ASP A 436 -10.62 -7.14 5.57
C ASP A 436 -11.11 -5.72 5.84
N GLU A 437 -11.37 -4.93 4.79
CA GLU A 437 -11.92 -3.59 4.91
C GLU A 437 -13.29 -3.57 5.59
N LYS A 438 -14.16 -4.51 5.22
CA LYS A 438 -15.48 -4.64 5.85
C LYS A 438 -15.37 -5.00 7.33
N ALA A 439 -14.51 -5.98 7.68
CA ALA A 439 -14.30 -6.38 9.07
C ALA A 439 -13.77 -5.21 9.91
N ARG A 440 -12.79 -4.48 9.42
CA ARG A 440 -12.26 -3.28 10.06
C ARG A 440 -13.34 -2.20 10.29
N LYS A 441 -14.13 -1.89 9.26
CA LYS A 441 -15.24 -0.92 9.39
C LYS A 441 -16.31 -1.37 10.39
N GLU A 442 -16.58 -2.66 10.45
CA GLU A 442 -17.50 -3.24 11.45
C GLU A 442 -16.94 -3.13 12.86
N GLU A 443 -15.65 -3.38 13.05
CA GLU A 443 -14.95 -3.27 14.32
C GLU A 443 -14.90 -1.81 14.80
N MET A 444 -14.39 -0.89 13.99
CA MET A 444 -14.35 0.55 14.31
C MET A 444 -15.73 1.14 14.54
N GLY A 445 -16.73 0.69 13.81
CA GLY A 445 -18.13 1.09 13.98
C GLY A 445 -18.92 0.27 15.01
N ALA A 446 -18.26 -0.53 15.84
CA ALA A 446 -18.93 -1.22 16.95
C ALA A 446 -19.30 -0.22 18.05
N VAL A 447 -20.51 -0.36 18.62
CA VAL A 447 -21.01 0.59 19.64
C VAL A 447 -20.05 0.68 20.84
N ALA A 448 -19.45 -0.43 21.25
CA ALA A 448 -18.48 -0.46 22.36
C ALA A 448 -17.19 0.32 21.99
N MET A 449 -16.64 0.10 20.81
CA MET A 449 -15.44 0.78 20.32
C MET A 449 -15.66 2.30 20.25
N VAL A 450 -16.76 2.74 19.66
CA VAL A 450 -17.10 4.16 19.58
C VAL A 450 -17.30 4.76 20.97
N ALA A 451 -17.99 4.05 21.87
CA ALA A 451 -18.17 4.52 23.25
C ALA A 451 -16.84 4.68 23.98
N ASP A 452 -15.86 3.80 23.75
CA ASP A 452 -14.55 3.88 24.39
C ASP A 452 -13.68 5.01 23.84
N THR A 453 -13.81 5.34 22.55
CA THR A 453 -13.03 6.39 21.91
C THR A 453 -13.57 7.80 22.10
N VAL A 454 -14.84 7.97 22.49
CA VAL A 454 -15.39 9.29 22.79
C VAL A 454 -14.94 9.77 24.16
N THR A 455 -14.20 10.87 24.18
CA THR A 455 -13.67 11.51 25.38
C THR A 455 -14.05 12.99 25.41
N ILE A 456 -13.99 13.61 26.58
CA ILE A 456 -14.15 15.06 26.75
C ILE A 456 -12.78 15.59 27.19
N PRO A 457 -12.05 16.30 26.31
CA PRO A 457 -10.78 16.90 26.68
C PRO A 457 -10.92 17.85 27.88
N ASN A 458 -9.90 17.86 28.74
CA ASN A 458 -9.86 18.73 29.94
C ASN A 458 -11.11 18.59 30.83
N ALA A 459 -11.68 17.39 30.99
CA ALA A 459 -12.93 17.14 31.72
C ALA A 459 -12.95 17.69 33.14
N ASP A 460 -11.81 17.75 33.83
CA ASP A 460 -11.66 18.31 35.17
C ASP A 460 -11.44 19.84 35.23
N SER A 461 -11.29 20.47 34.05
CA SER A 461 -10.93 21.90 33.93
C SER A 461 -11.52 22.57 32.67
N ILE A 462 -12.82 22.39 32.43
CA ILE A 462 -13.48 22.99 31.27
C ILE A 462 -13.55 24.50 31.42
N LYS A 463 -13.04 25.25 30.43
CA LYS A 463 -12.97 26.70 30.39
C LYS A 463 -13.68 27.37 29.21
N GLY A 464 -14.08 26.60 28.21
CA GLY A 464 -14.79 27.07 27.02
C GLY A 464 -15.79 26.03 26.52
N ASN A 465 -16.38 26.26 25.37
CA ASN A 465 -17.30 25.31 24.74
C ASN A 465 -16.60 23.97 24.46
N ILE A 466 -17.36 22.88 24.54
CA ILE A 466 -16.85 21.52 24.31
C ILE A 466 -17.51 20.88 23.08
N THR A 467 -16.86 19.91 22.51
CA THR A 467 -17.39 19.11 21.41
C THR A 467 -18.20 17.94 21.95
N LEU A 468 -19.49 17.87 21.56
CA LEU A 468 -20.39 16.76 21.86
C LEU A 468 -20.87 16.18 20.52
N PRO A 469 -20.20 15.18 19.93
CA PRO A 469 -20.58 14.63 18.64
C PRO A 469 -21.96 13.95 18.71
N ALA A 470 -22.81 14.19 17.72
CA ALA A 470 -24.09 13.50 17.58
C ALA A 470 -24.00 12.13 16.91
N GLU A 471 -22.89 11.90 16.19
CA GLU A 471 -22.59 10.65 15.51
C GLU A 471 -21.06 10.45 15.44
N LYS A 472 -20.62 9.21 15.46
CA LYS A 472 -19.25 8.81 15.15
C LYS A 472 -19.26 7.38 14.59
N ASP A 473 -18.62 7.13 13.45
CA ASP A 473 -18.44 5.82 12.81
C ASP A 473 -19.76 5.04 12.62
N GLY A 474 -20.83 5.77 12.25
CA GLY A 474 -22.17 5.22 12.05
C GLY A 474 -22.91 4.85 13.34
N VAL A 475 -22.39 5.25 14.51
CA VAL A 475 -23.05 5.14 15.82
C VAL A 475 -23.63 6.49 16.20
N SER A 476 -24.94 6.54 16.41
CA SER A 476 -25.63 7.73 16.90
C SER A 476 -25.38 7.94 18.39
N ILE A 477 -25.10 9.18 18.78
CA ILE A 477 -24.78 9.57 20.16
C ILE A 477 -25.78 10.61 20.65
N GLN A 478 -26.58 10.25 21.67
CA GLN A 478 -27.50 11.17 22.30
C GLN A 478 -26.95 11.65 23.64
N TRP A 479 -26.83 12.95 23.80
CA TRP A 479 -26.29 13.57 25.00
C TRP A 479 -27.39 14.12 25.90
N THR A 480 -27.20 13.96 27.21
CA THR A 480 -27.97 14.63 28.25
C THR A 480 -27.05 15.22 29.30
N SER A 481 -27.41 16.38 29.83
CA SER A 481 -26.65 17.08 30.86
C SER A 481 -27.43 17.08 32.20
N SER A 482 -26.74 16.85 33.31
CA SER A 482 -27.32 17.04 34.63
C SER A 482 -27.61 18.50 34.96
N ASN A 483 -27.04 19.42 34.17
CA ASN A 483 -27.29 20.87 34.30
C ASN A 483 -27.15 21.55 32.94
N GLU A 484 -28.28 21.67 32.21
CA GLU A 484 -28.36 22.29 30.90
C GLU A 484 -28.03 23.80 30.90
N ASP A 485 -28.15 24.47 32.05
CA ASP A 485 -27.81 25.89 32.17
C ASP A 485 -26.27 26.10 32.24
N VAL A 486 -25.52 25.05 32.51
CA VAL A 486 -24.05 25.07 32.58
C VAL A 486 -23.43 24.47 31.33
N ILE A 487 -23.88 23.30 30.90
CA ILE A 487 -23.49 22.68 29.64
C ILE A 487 -24.76 22.28 28.89
N SER A 488 -25.02 22.96 27.79
CA SER A 488 -26.19 22.68 26.95
C SER A 488 -25.92 21.56 25.97
N THR A 489 -26.81 20.56 25.94
CA THR A 489 -26.74 19.47 24.94
C THR A 489 -27.62 19.75 23.71
N LYS A 490 -28.11 20.97 23.57
CA LYS A 490 -29.02 21.36 22.49
C LYS A 490 -28.28 22.05 21.34
N VAL A 491 -28.61 21.67 20.11
CA VAL A 491 -28.23 22.40 18.90
C VAL A 491 -29.15 23.59 18.75
N VAL A 492 -28.61 24.80 18.55
CA VAL A 492 -29.39 26.02 18.29
C VAL A 492 -29.35 26.34 16.81
N LYS A 493 -30.54 26.48 16.22
CA LYS A 493 -30.71 26.89 14.81
C LYS A 493 -30.51 28.38 14.65
N ASN A 494 -29.62 28.80 13.76
CA ASN A 494 -29.37 30.19 13.42
C ASN A 494 -29.88 30.47 12.01
N GLU A 495 -30.85 31.36 11.86
CA GLU A 495 -31.44 31.69 10.56
C GLU A 495 -30.38 32.33 9.64
N GLY A 496 -30.13 31.71 8.48
CA GLY A 496 -29.16 32.20 7.48
C GLY A 496 -27.71 32.07 7.89
N TYR A 497 -27.41 31.22 8.87
CA TYR A 497 -26.06 30.96 9.35
C TYR A 497 -25.93 29.50 9.80
N ASP A 498 -24.70 29.08 10.11
CA ASP A 498 -24.44 27.73 10.65
C ASP A 498 -25.10 27.58 12.03
N ASP A 499 -25.57 26.37 12.31
CA ASP A 499 -26.12 26.02 13.61
C ASP A 499 -25.06 26.12 14.70
N THR A 500 -25.45 26.51 15.92
CA THR A 500 -24.58 26.37 17.10
C THR A 500 -24.66 24.95 17.60
N PRO A 501 -23.54 24.18 17.56
CA PRO A 501 -23.54 22.77 18.00
C PRO A 501 -23.82 22.63 19.50
N ALA A 502 -24.24 21.42 19.93
CA ALA A 502 -24.30 21.03 21.35
C ALA A 502 -22.95 21.23 22.04
N GLY A 503 -22.95 21.39 23.37
CA GLY A 503 -21.73 21.59 24.17
C GLY A 503 -21.39 23.03 24.45
N VAL A 504 -22.35 23.96 24.31
CA VAL A 504 -22.18 25.37 24.77
C VAL A 504 -22.07 25.38 26.29
N VAL A 505 -21.02 26.06 26.80
CA VAL A 505 -20.67 26.14 28.21
C VAL A 505 -20.93 27.55 28.74
N THR A 506 -21.73 27.64 29.82
CA THR A 506 -21.99 28.88 30.57
C THR A 506 -21.32 28.79 31.94
N ARG A 507 -20.16 29.43 32.08
CA ARG A 507 -19.38 29.39 33.30
C ARG A 507 -20.05 30.18 34.43
N GLN A 508 -20.00 29.57 35.60
CA GLN A 508 -20.62 30.13 36.82
C GLN A 508 -19.58 30.89 37.66
N LYS A 509 -20.03 31.56 38.74
CA LYS A 509 -19.12 32.26 39.67
C LYS A 509 -18.21 31.31 40.48
N LYS A 510 -18.48 30.00 40.47
CA LYS A 510 -17.70 28.95 41.15
C LYS A 510 -17.58 27.74 40.24
N ASP A 511 -16.54 26.96 40.48
CA ASP A 511 -16.38 25.65 39.82
C ASP A 511 -17.66 24.82 39.99
N THR A 512 -18.15 24.29 38.88
CA THR A 512 -19.42 23.57 38.84
C THR A 512 -19.22 22.20 38.25
N LYS A 513 -19.60 21.15 38.98
CA LYS A 513 -19.58 19.79 38.46
C LYS A 513 -20.85 19.51 37.67
N VAL A 514 -20.70 18.87 36.54
CA VAL A 514 -21.77 18.43 35.65
C VAL A 514 -21.51 16.98 35.25
N THR A 515 -22.56 16.16 35.24
CA THR A 515 -22.52 14.82 34.67
C THR A 515 -23.15 14.87 33.29
N LEU A 516 -22.37 14.60 32.26
CA LEU A 516 -22.86 14.38 30.92
C LEU A 516 -23.08 12.87 30.72
N THR A 517 -24.22 12.51 30.13
CA THR A 517 -24.53 11.11 29.82
C THR A 517 -24.72 10.99 28.31
N ALA A 518 -23.95 10.09 27.70
CA ALA A 518 -24.05 9.74 26.29
C ALA A 518 -24.70 8.36 26.15
N GLU A 519 -25.72 8.24 25.31
CA GLU A 519 -26.29 7.00 24.85
C GLU A 519 -25.82 6.73 23.42
N PHE A 520 -25.04 5.66 23.25
CA PHE A 520 -24.51 5.20 21.97
C PHE A 520 -25.44 4.14 21.40
N SER A 521 -25.92 4.31 20.19
CA SER A 521 -26.86 3.37 19.58
C SER A 521 -26.61 3.18 18.09
N LYS A 522 -26.77 1.94 17.61
CA LYS A 522 -26.72 1.57 16.20
C LYS A 522 -27.80 0.52 15.93
N LYS A 523 -28.47 0.63 14.77
CA LYS A 523 -29.54 -0.30 14.40
C LYS A 523 -29.02 -1.75 14.40
N GLY A 524 -29.64 -2.62 15.19
CA GLY A 524 -29.29 -4.02 15.28
C GLY A 524 -28.25 -4.37 16.35
N SER A 525 -27.74 -3.37 17.09
CA SER A 525 -26.80 -3.54 18.19
C SER A 525 -27.42 -3.13 19.52
N GLU A 526 -26.89 -3.64 20.63
CA GLU A 526 -27.26 -3.20 21.97
C GLU A 526 -26.71 -1.79 22.23
N SER A 527 -27.52 -0.92 22.82
CA SER A 527 -27.10 0.45 23.17
C SER A 527 -26.21 0.44 24.41
N ILE A 528 -25.23 1.34 24.43
CA ILE A 528 -24.33 1.55 25.57
C ILE A 528 -24.51 2.94 26.13
N THR A 529 -24.55 3.07 27.46
CA THR A 529 -24.61 4.36 28.13
C THR A 529 -23.32 4.61 28.89
N LYS A 530 -22.67 5.77 28.63
CA LYS A 530 -21.46 6.21 29.31
C LYS A 530 -21.67 7.55 30.01
N LYS A 531 -21.11 7.71 31.20
CA LYS A 531 -21.17 8.95 31.98
C LYS A 531 -19.81 9.60 32.04
N TYR A 532 -19.80 10.91 31.88
CA TYR A 532 -18.61 11.76 31.97
C TYR A 532 -18.81 12.78 33.09
N GLU A 533 -18.05 12.63 34.15
CA GLU A 533 -18.00 13.64 35.23
C GLU A 533 -17.06 14.76 34.83
N VAL A 534 -17.61 15.94 34.67
CA VAL A 534 -16.82 17.09 34.23
C VAL A 534 -16.89 18.25 35.22
N THR A 535 -15.86 19.09 35.25
CA THR A 535 -15.79 20.27 36.10
C THR A 535 -15.65 21.52 35.21
N VAL A 536 -16.68 22.33 35.17
CA VAL A 536 -16.65 23.66 34.54
C VAL A 536 -16.04 24.63 35.53
N LYS A 537 -14.94 25.26 35.16
CA LYS A 537 -14.23 26.24 36.00
C LYS A 537 -15.05 27.50 36.17
N ALA A 538 -14.88 28.17 37.30
CA ALA A 538 -15.48 29.47 37.54
C ALA A 538 -15.12 30.46 36.44
N ALA A 539 -16.06 31.37 36.09
CA ALA A 539 -15.77 32.41 35.11
C ALA A 539 -14.57 33.25 35.60
N PRO A 540 -13.60 33.55 34.75
CA PRO A 540 -12.45 34.37 35.13
C PRO A 540 -12.91 35.82 35.39
N LYS A 541 -12.02 36.63 35.97
CA LYS A 541 -12.18 38.06 35.95
C LYS A 541 -12.17 38.54 34.48
N GLU A 542 -13.08 39.39 34.13
CA GLU A 542 -13.10 40.03 32.82
C GLU A 542 -11.75 40.74 32.59
N VAL A 543 -11.07 40.43 31.49
CA VAL A 543 -9.84 41.09 31.05
C VAL A 543 -10.20 42.15 30.04
N LYS A 544 -9.81 43.38 30.30
CA LYS A 544 -10.05 44.52 29.43
C LYS A 544 -8.77 44.94 28.71
N GLU A 545 -8.90 45.64 27.60
CA GLU A 545 -7.76 46.14 26.83
C GLU A 545 -6.78 46.93 27.68
N GLU A 546 -7.28 47.72 28.62
CA GLU A 546 -6.48 48.50 29.60
C GLU A 546 -5.69 47.65 30.58
N ASP A 547 -5.98 46.36 30.74
CA ASP A 547 -5.25 45.42 31.57
C ASP A 547 -4.00 44.85 30.84
N TYR A 548 -3.87 45.06 29.54
CA TYR A 548 -2.70 44.59 28.78
C TYR A 548 -1.48 45.47 29.04
N VAL A 549 -0.36 44.83 29.31
CA VAL A 549 0.90 45.49 29.65
C VAL A 549 1.98 45.38 28.58
N GLY A 550 1.71 44.70 27.49
CA GLY A 550 2.63 44.49 26.38
C GLY A 550 2.13 43.49 25.38
N TYR A 551 3.01 43.14 24.47
CA TYR A 551 2.77 42.24 23.34
C TYR A 551 3.69 41.03 23.46
N LEU A 552 3.16 39.85 23.08
CA LEU A 552 3.93 38.63 22.90
C LEU A 552 4.04 38.30 21.40
N PHE A 553 5.25 38.00 20.95
CA PHE A 553 5.51 37.57 19.59
C PHE A 553 6.00 36.12 19.59
N ALA A 554 5.22 35.21 19.04
CA ALA A 554 5.60 33.83 18.76
C ALA A 554 6.18 33.73 17.34
N ARG A 555 7.35 33.13 17.20
CA ARG A 555 8.05 33.05 15.92
C ARG A 555 8.99 31.85 15.83
N PHE A 556 9.43 31.53 14.62
CA PHE A 556 10.61 30.69 14.34
C PHE A 556 11.73 31.56 13.70
N ASN A 557 12.93 31.01 13.56
CA ASN A 557 14.04 31.77 12.99
C ASN A 557 14.25 31.60 11.49
N GLY A 558 13.69 30.60 10.87
CA GLY A 558 13.59 30.44 9.42
C GLY A 558 14.91 30.18 8.67
N THR A 559 15.96 29.73 9.35
CA THR A 559 17.20 29.36 8.69
C THR A 559 17.21 27.84 8.50
N GLU A 560 16.99 27.28 7.44
CA GLU A 560 16.83 25.88 7.11
C GLU A 560 18.09 25.01 7.32
N GLU A 561 19.00 25.47 8.16
CA GLU A 561 20.28 24.83 8.44
C GLU A 561 20.29 24.02 9.74
N ASN A 562 19.46 24.40 10.71
CA ASN A 562 19.46 23.83 12.05
C ASN A 562 18.04 23.68 12.59
N ILE A 563 17.68 22.47 13.00
CA ILE A 563 16.36 22.16 13.57
C ILE A 563 15.97 23.05 14.75
N ASN A 564 16.92 23.50 15.58
CA ASN A 564 16.62 24.41 16.69
C ASN A 564 16.09 25.76 16.22
N GLN A 565 16.31 26.16 14.99
CA GLN A 565 15.79 27.40 14.41
C GLN A 565 14.36 27.26 13.87
N GLU A 566 13.94 26.06 13.59
CA GLU A 566 12.57 25.69 13.27
C GLU A 566 11.83 25.20 14.52
N GLN A 567 11.91 26.00 15.62
CA GLN A 567 11.22 25.76 16.87
C GLN A 567 10.56 27.06 17.35
N THR A 568 9.84 27.04 18.47
CA THR A 568 9.11 28.18 18.98
C THR A 568 10.03 29.12 19.79
N TYR A 569 10.09 30.35 19.37
CA TYR A 569 10.75 31.46 20.10
C TYR A 569 9.70 32.47 20.51
N PHE A 570 9.90 33.08 21.68
CA PHE A 570 9.08 34.19 22.15
C PHE A 570 9.89 35.46 22.27
N SER A 571 9.25 36.58 21.95
CA SER A 571 9.76 37.92 22.20
C SER A 571 8.66 38.78 22.84
N LEU A 572 9.05 39.68 23.72
CA LEU A 572 8.14 40.61 24.38
C LEU A 572 8.39 42.04 23.93
N SER A 573 7.33 42.83 23.88
CA SER A 573 7.39 44.25 23.61
C SER A 573 6.37 45.00 24.47
N LYS A 574 6.72 46.24 24.89
CA LYS A 574 5.78 47.13 25.56
C LYS A 574 5.09 48.10 24.60
N ASP A 575 5.67 48.31 23.44
CA ASP A 575 5.25 49.31 22.48
C ASP A 575 4.95 48.74 21.08
N GLY A 576 5.12 47.41 20.89
CA GLY A 576 4.97 46.74 19.60
C GLY A 576 6.07 47.01 18.58
N LEU A 577 7.05 47.83 18.90
CA LEU A 577 8.15 48.25 18.02
C LEU A 577 9.51 47.74 18.48
N ASN A 578 9.74 47.73 19.79
CA ASN A 578 11.00 47.28 20.39
C ASN A 578 10.78 45.95 21.08
N TRP A 579 11.48 44.91 20.63
CA TRP A 579 11.28 43.52 21.04
C TRP A 579 12.48 42.97 21.81
N GLU A 580 12.20 42.29 22.91
CA GLU A 580 13.19 41.58 23.72
C GLU A 580 12.98 40.07 23.57
N ASN A 581 14.02 39.38 23.13
CA ASN A 581 13.96 37.93 22.97
C ASN A 581 14.01 37.21 24.32
N LEU A 582 13.08 36.30 24.56
CA LEU A 582 13.08 35.48 25.76
C LEU A 582 14.07 34.30 25.65
N ASN A 583 14.34 33.68 26.79
CA ASN A 583 15.20 32.49 26.94
C ASN A 583 16.60 32.65 26.31
N GLY A 584 17.15 33.89 26.31
CA GLY A 584 18.47 34.14 25.70
C GLY A 584 18.50 33.81 24.20
N ASN A 585 17.42 34.07 23.50
CA ASN A 585 17.22 33.72 22.07
C ASN A 585 17.43 32.22 21.77
N LYS A 586 16.98 31.34 22.66
CA LYS A 586 16.85 29.90 22.44
C LYS A 586 15.39 29.53 22.38
N PRO A 587 15.03 28.37 21.77
CA PRO A 587 13.65 27.89 21.75
C PRO A 587 13.02 27.87 23.15
N VAL A 588 11.80 28.35 23.26
CA VAL A 588 10.99 28.28 24.49
C VAL A 588 10.20 26.96 24.51
N LEU A 589 9.67 26.54 23.35
CA LEU A 589 9.05 25.25 23.14
C LEU A 589 9.70 24.58 21.93
N ALA A 590 9.79 23.26 21.99
CA ALA A 590 10.30 22.43 20.90
C ALA A 590 9.36 21.26 20.65
N SER A 591 9.14 20.94 19.38
CA SER A 591 8.41 19.74 18.97
C SER A 591 9.38 18.58 18.81
N ASN A 592 8.97 17.44 19.34
CA ASN A 592 9.60 16.14 19.09
C ASN A 592 8.65 15.16 18.39
N ILE A 593 7.48 15.63 17.98
CA ILE A 593 6.44 14.87 17.26
C ILE A 593 6.35 15.35 15.82
N GLY A 594 5.64 14.63 14.99
CA GLY A 594 5.46 14.94 13.59
C GLY A 594 6.80 15.04 12.84
N GLU A 595 6.99 16.08 12.04
CA GLU A 595 8.26 16.36 11.34
C GLU A 595 9.33 16.97 12.27
N SER A 596 8.99 17.20 13.52
CA SER A 596 9.86 17.75 14.56
C SER A 596 10.38 19.18 14.30
N GLY A 597 9.78 19.91 13.36
CA GLY A 597 10.01 21.31 13.06
C GLY A 597 8.73 22.12 13.16
N LEU A 598 8.87 23.39 13.52
CA LEU A 598 7.76 24.30 13.74
C LEU A 598 7.95 25.57 12.92
N ARG A 599 6.95 25.89 12.08
CA ARG A 599 6.92 27.12 11.29
C ARG A 599 5.57 27.83 11.45
N ASP A 600 5.49 29.08 11.06
CA ASP A 600 4.25 29.84 10.92
C ASP A 600 3.35 29.77 12.17
N HIS A 601 3.92 30.15 13.33
CA HIS A 601 3.22 30.12 14.61
C HIS A 601 2.06 31.11 14.64
N TYR A 602 0.91 30.64 15.11
CA TYR A 602 -0.22 31.50 15.46
C TYR A 602 -0.66 31.24 16.89
N ILE A 603 -0.77 32.31 17.68
CA ILE A 603 -1.15 32.25 19.09
C ILE A 603 -2.30 33.22 19.35
N ALA A 604 -3.33 32.75 20.04
CA ALA A 604 -4.43 33.58 20.44
C ALA A 604 -4.98 33.20 21.83
N ARG A 605 -5.63 34.16 22.47
CA ARG A 605 -6.34 33.98 23.72
C ARG A 605 -7.75 33.48 23.43
N SER A 606 -8.28 32.61 24.29
CA SER A 606 -9.69 32.19 24.21
C SER A 606 -10.64 33.37 24.49
N PRO A 607 -11.88 33.31 24.03
CA PRO A 607 -12.88 34.36 24.29
C PRO A 607 -13.12 34.61 25.77
N GLU A 608 -13.00 33.59 26.60
CA GLU A 608 -13.15 33.68 28.05
C GLU A 608 -11.97 34.39 28.74
N GLY A 609 -10.83 34.49 28.07
CA GLY A 609 -9.70 35.29 28.50
C GLY A 609 -8.66 34.56 29.36
N ASP A 610 -8.89 33.31 29.78
CA ASP A 610 -8.02 32.56 30.70
C ASP A 610 -7.46 31.26 30.13
N LYS A 611 -7.42 31.17 28.80
CA LYS A 611 -6.78 30.07 28.05
C LYS A 611 -6.12 30.62 26.79
N PHE A 612 -5.04 30.00 26.37
CA PHE A 612 -4.33 30.30 25.13
C PHE A 612 -4.14 29.05 24.32
N TYR A 613 -4.29 29.18 23.02
CA TYR A 613 -3.92 28.15 22.06
C TYR A 613 -2.82 28.67 21.15
N MET A 614 -1.83 27.83 20.90
CA MET A 614 -0.82 28.07 19.88
C MET A 614 -0.84 26.93 18.90
N ILE A 615 -0.89 27.27 17.61
CA ILE A 615 -0.82 26.31 16.51
C ILE A 615 0.37 26.66 15.61
N ALA A 616 0.93 25.64 14.94
CA ALA A 616 2.07 25.84 14.05
C ALA A 616 2.05 24.82 12.92
N THR A 617 2.69 25.15 11.81
CA THR A 617 3.00 24.20 10.73
C THR A 617 3.96 23.14 11.23
N ASP A 618 3.60 21.87 11.05
CA ASP A 618 4.48 20.72 11.27
C ASP A 618 5.39 20.54 10.06
N LEU A 619 6.52 21.21 10.05
CA LEU A 619 7.48 21.18 8.94
C LEU A 619 8.90 21.45 9.43
N SER A 620 9.83 20.56 9.09
CA SER A 620 11.26 20.81 9.23
C SER A 620 11.95 20.69 7.88
N ILE A 621 12.48 21.80 7.39
CA ILE A 621 13.35 21.81 6.21
C ILE A 621 14.78 21.38 6.58
N ALA A 622 15.23 21.69 7.79
CA ALA A 622 16.56 21.34 8.25
C ALA A 622 16.82 19.83 8.30
N THR A 623 15.80 19.04 8.62
CA THR A 623 15.90 17.57 8.70
C THR A 623 15.41 16.84 7.46
N ASN A 624 14.60 17.47 6.63
CA ASN A 624 13.94 16.89 5.47
C ASN A 624 14.59 17.32 4.14
N LYS A 625 15.90 17.33 4.07
CA LYS A 625 16.63 17.55 2.82
C LYS A 625 16.52 16.27 1.98
N ALA A 626 15.90 16.39 0.81
CA ALA A 626 15.53 15.26 0.00
C ALA A 626 16.71 14.55 -0.65
N GLY A 627 16.62 13.23 -0.72
CA GLY A 627 17.21 12.34 -1.70
C GLY A 627 18.69 12.58 -1.98
N ASP A 628 19.08 12.46 -3.24
CA ASP A 628 20.45 12.68 -3.73
C ASP A 628 20.99 14.10 -3.49
N ASN A 629 20.12 15.04 -3.14
CA ASN A 629 20.49 16.43 -2.80
C ASN A 629 20.99 16.60 -1.38
N TYR A 630 21.00 15.56 -0.56
CA TYR A 630 21.62 15.61 0.78
C TYR A 630 23.06 16.13 0.75
N ASN A 631 23.79 15.84 -0.32
CA ASN A 631 25.15 16.31 -0.55
C ASN A 631 25.24 17.75 -1.11
N THR A 632 24.16 18.32 -1.65
CA THR A 632 24.12 19.66 -2.26
C THR A 632 23.53 20.72 -1.35
N GLY A 633 22.86 20.34 -0.25
CA GLY A 633 22.16 21.23 0.65
C GLY A 633 20.91 21.89 0.05
N ALA A 634 20.44 21.42 -1.11
CA ALA A 634 19.23 21.95 -1.73
C ALA A 634 17.98 21.55 -0.94
N VAL A 635 17.07 22.52 -0.73
CA VAL A 635 15.78 22.29 -0.07
C VAL A 635 14.83 21.57 -1.00
N ASP A 636 14.20 20.51 -0.51
CA ASP A 636 13.14 19.80 -1.22
C ASP A 636 11.77 20.45 -1.00
N TRP A 637 11.54 21.58 -1.65
CA TRP A 637 10.25 22.26 -1.60
C TRP A 637 9.12 21.46 -2.25
N TRP A 638 9.45 20.65 -3.26
CA TRP A 638 8.46 19.77 -3.87
C TRP A 638 8.00 18.68 -2.87
N GLY A 639 8.94 18.01 -2.22
CA GLY A 639 8.62 17.04 -1.17
C GLY A 639 7.88 17.67 0.00
N ALA A 640 8.27 18.88 0.43
CA ALA A 640 7.58 19.61 1.50
C ALA A 640 6.13 19.94 1.13
N GLY A 641 5.86 20.32 -0.12
CA GLY A 641 4.51 20.68 -0.59
C GLY A 641 3.69 19.52 -1.13
N GLY A 642 4.29 18.38 -1.46
CA GLY A 642 3.59 17.23 -2.06
C GLY A 642 3.55 15.98 -1.19
N SER A 643 4.38 15.93 -0.13
CA SER A 643 4.44 14.81 0.82
C SER A 643 4.72 15.30 2.25
N GLY A 644 4.31 16.52 2.56
CA GLY A 644 4.45 17.13 3.88
C GLY A 644 3.42 16.61 4.90
N SER A 645 3.44 17.19 6.10
CA SER A 645 2.52 16.83 7.17
C SER A 645 1.07 17.21 6.83
N HIS A 646 0.13 16.34 7.16
CA HIS A 646 -1.32 16.59 7.10
C HIS A 646 -1.85 17.18 8.41
N SER A 647 -0.98 17.41 9.39
CA SER A 647 -1.33 17.85 10.72
C SER A 647 -0.78 19.23 11.02
N ILE A 648 -1.43 19.89 11.94
CA ILE A 648 -0.88 21.05 12.66
C ILE A 648 -0.36 20.58 14.02
N VAL A 649 0.65 21.28 14.56
CA VAL A 649 1.08 21.08 15.94
C VAL A 649 0.34 22.06 16.83
N VAL A 650 -0.19 21.60 17.96
CA VAL A 650 -1.02 22.38 18.86
C VAL A 650 -0.45 22.32 20.28
N TRP A 651 -0.52 23.45 20.98
CA TRP A 651 -0.31 23.59 22.42
C TRP A 651 -1.43 24.40 23.05
N GLU A 652 -1.67 24.18 24.31
CA GLU A 652 -2.54 25.02 25.14
C GLU A 652 -1.82 25.46 26.41
N SER A 653 -2.19 26.64 26.91
CA SER A 653 -1.68 27.19 28.14
C SER A 653 -2.74 28.01 28.85
N ASP A 654 -2.68 28.11 30.18
CA ASP A 654 -3.51 28.97 31.00
C ASP A 654 -2.84 30.32 31.34
N ASP A 655 -1.51 30.43 31.16
CA ASP A 655 -0.71 31.54 31.69
C ASP A 655 0.45 31.99 30.77
N LEU A 656 0.60 31.41 29.58
CA LEU A 656 1.69 31.66 28.62
C LEU A 656 3.09 31.20 29.13
N VAL A 657 3.18 30.62 30.31
CA VAL A 657 4.40 30.12 30.92
C VAL A 657 4.46 28.61 30.96
N ASN A 658 3.36 28.00 31.40
CA ASN A 658 3.19 26.57 31.49
C ASN A 658 2.37 26.09 30.28
N TRP A 659 2.98 25.31 29.41
CA TRP A 659 2.38 24.78 28.21
C TRP A 659 2.14 23.28 28.34
N SER A 660 1.07 22.79 27.71
CA SER A 660 0.83 21.36 27.56
C SER A 660 1.97 20.70 26.78
N GLU A 661 2.05 19.36 26.82
CA GLU A 661 2.75 18.63 25.76
C GLU A 661 2.09 18.92 24.41
N PRO A 662 2.89 18.97 23.32
CA PRO A 662 2.34 19.17 21.98
C PRO A 662 1.54 17.96 21.52
N TRP A 663 0.54 18.20 20.67
CA TRP A 663 -0.10 17.14 19.94
C TRP A 663 -0.30 17.49 18.47
N LEU A 664 -0.45 16.45 17.63
CA LEU A 664 -0.78 16.60 16.22
C LEU A 664 -2.30 16.55 16.03
N SER A 665 -2.81 17.46 15.23
CA SER A 665 -4.20 17.44 14.76
C SER A 665 -4.21 17.38 13.25
N GLU A 666 -4.67 16.26 12.70
CA GLU A 666 -4.82 16.04 11.26
C GLU A 666 -6.05 16.77 10.76
N ILE A 667 -5.85 17.77 9.89
CA ILE A 667 -6.88 18.64 9.35
C ILE A 667 -6.84 18.76 7.82
N ALA A 668 -5.89 18.09 7.16
CA ALA A 668 -5.76 18.17 5.72
C ALA A 668 -6.95 17.56 4.98
N PRO A 669 -7.37 18.12 3.84
CA PRO A 669 -8.34 17.46 2.98
C PRO A 669 -7.70 16.19 2.36
N GLU A 670 -8.55 15.27 1.94
CA GLU A 670 -8.11 14.08 1.20
C GLU A 670 -7.27 14.50 -0.02
N GLY A 671 -6.18 13.79 -0.24
CA GLY A 671 -5.26 14.08 -1.33
C GLY A 671 -4.38 15.33 -1.16
N ALA A 672 -4.33 15.92 0.04
CA ALA A 672 -3.44 17.04 0.30
C ALA A 672 -1.97 16.61 0.27
N GLY A 673 -1.10 17.55 -0.12
CA GLY A 673 0.35 17.39 -0.05
C GLY A 673 1.00 18.10 1.12
N CYS A 674 0.30 19.00 1.79
CA CYS A 674 0.82 19.75 2.96
C CYS A 674 -0.31 20.44 3.73
N THR A 675 0.04 20.95 4.95
CA THR A 675 -0.82 21.76 5.81
C THR A 675 0.04 22.89 6.37
N TRP A 676 -0.01 24.06 5.71
CA TRP A 676 0.91 25.17 5.99
C TRP A 676 0.23 26.43 6.49
N ALA A 677 0.95 27.19 7.31
CA ALA A 677 0.56 28.48 7.84
C ALA A 677 -0.87 28.47 8.42
N PRO A 678 -1.12 27.63 9.44
CA PRO A 678 -2.44 27.59 10.06
C PRO A 678 -2.65 28.82 10.95
N GLU A 679 -3.84 29.41 10.85
CA GLU A 679 -4.33 30.43 11.77
C GLU A 679 -5.77 30.11 12.17
N PHE A 680 -6.30 30.81 13.16
CA PHE A 680 -7.70 30.67 13.55
C PHE A 680 -8.31 31.97 14.04
N ILE A 681 -9.63 32.06 13.88
CA ILE A 681 -10.46 33.08 14.49
C ILE A 681 -11.59 32.40 15.29
N TYR A 682 -12.17 33.12 16.22
CA TYR A 682 -13.31 32.62 16.96
C TYR A 682 -14.62 33.19 16.36
N ASP A 683 -15.56 32.29 16.06
CA ASP A 683 -16.91 32.64 15.62
C ASP A 683 -17.81 32.70 16.84
N GLU A 684 -18.12 33.92 17.31
CA GLU A 684 -18.98 34.13 18.48
C GLU A 684 -20.39 33.57 18.30
N LYS A 685 -20.87 33.46 17.06
CA LYS A 685 -22.21 33.03 16.75
C LYS A 685 -22.43 31.53 16.93
N THR A 686 -21.46 30.71 16.49
CA THR A 686 -21.52 29.26 16.66
C THR A 686 -20.75 28.79 17.90
N GLY A 687 -19.91 29.66 18.47
CA GLY A 687 -19.07 29.32 19.60
C GLY A 687 -17.97 28.32 19.25
N GLU A 688 -17.39 28.47 18.05
CA GLU A 688 -16.35 27.59 17.51
C GLU A 688 -15.14 28.40 17.03
N TYR A 689 -13.97 27.79 17.05
CA TYR A 689 -12.81 28.30 16.33
C TYR A 689 -12.88 27.87 14.88
N VAL A 690 -12.70 28.79 13.94
CA VAL A 690 -12.53 28.56 12.52
C VAL A 690 -11.05 28.55 12.24
N VAL A 691 -10.48 27.36 12.03
CA VAL A 691 -9.07 27.16 11.69
C VAL A 691 -8.95 27.14 10.18
N TYR A 692 -8.04 27.91 9.61
CA TYR A 692 -7.78 27.96 8.17
C TYR A 692 -6.28 27.86 7.90
N TRP A 693 -5.93 27.26 6.77
CA TRP A 693 -4.54 26.97 6.40
C TRP A 693 -4.39 26.87 4.88
N SER A 694 -3.15 26.84 4.42
CA SER A 694 -2.80 26.59 3.03
C SER A 694 -2.51 25.11 2.80
N ALA A 695 -3.11 24.52 1.78
CA ALA A 695 -2.82 23.15 1.37
C ALA A 695 -2.63 23.06 -0.14
N THR A 696 -1.77 22.15 -0.57
CA THR A 696 -1.72 21.66 -1.96
C THR A 696 -2.60 20.45 -2.09
N THR A 697 -3.21 20.25 -3.24
CA THR A 697 -3.97 19.05 -3.57
C THR A 697 -3.62 18.56 -4.97
N LEU A 698 -3.79 17.26 -5.20
CA LEU A 698 -3.75 16.71 -6.55
C LEU A 698 -4.99 17.10 -7.31
N GLU A 699 -4.84 17.45 -8.59
CA GLU A 699 -5.96 17.52 -9.50
C GLU A 699 -6.04 16.22 -10.31
N VAL A 700 -7.22 15.65 -10.35
CA VAL A 700 -7.53 14.44 -11.11
C VAL A 700 -8.63 14.71 -12.14
N ASP A 701 -8.59 14.03 -13.27
CA ASP A 701 -9.66 14.06 -14.26
C ASP A 701 -10.82 13.09 -13.89
N GLU A 702 -11.82 13.01 -14.74
CA GLU A 702 -13.01 12.15 -14.57
C GLU A 702 -12.68 10.64 -14.53
N ASN A 703 -11.44 10.25 -14.87
CA ASN A 703 -10.94 8.87 -14.82
C ASN A 703 -9.93 8.69 -13.68
N GLU A 704 -9.91 9.57 -12.68
CA GLU A 704 -8.98 9.59 -11.56
C GLU A 704 -7.50 9.72 -11.94
N LYS A 705 -7.21 10.14 -13.18
CA LYS A 705 -5.85 10.37 -13.63
C LYS A 705 -5.39 11.76 -13.19
N VAL A 706 -4.23 11.80 -12.55
CA VAL A 706 -3.60 13.06 -12.12
C VAL A 706 -3.34 13.96 -13.32
N THR A 707 -3.96 15.12 -13.34
CA THR A 707 -3.80 16.16 -14.35
C THR A 707 -2.83 17.24 -13.91
N GLN A 708 -2.68 17.44 -12.60
CA GLN A 708 -1.74 18.37 -12.01
C GLN A 708 -1.25 17.87 -10.65
N GLU A 709 0.06 17.80 -10.49
CA GLU A 709 0.72 17.42 -9.24
C GLU A 709 0.91 18.67 -8.37
N TYR A 710 0.53 18.63 -7.10
CA TYR A 710 0.84 19.51 -5.95
C TYR A 710 1.36 20.93 -6.24
N GLU A 711 1.05 21.50 -7.39
CA GLU A 711 1.46 22.86 -7.72
C GLU A 711 0.46 23.94 -7.29
N ASN A 712 -0.74 23.52 -6.86
CA ASN A 712 -1.82 24.41 -6.48
C ASN A 712 -1.96 24.53 -4.99
N HIS A 713 -1.59 25.68 -4.45
CA HIS A 713 -1.96 26.04 -3.09
C HIS A 713 -3.32 26.74 -3.07
N ALA A 714 -4.19 26.28 -2.19
CA ALA A 714 -5.48 26.86 -1.90
C ALA A 714 -5.69 26.97 -0.38
N ILE A 715 -6.63 27.80 0.06
CA ILE A 715 -6.95 27.95 1.48
C ILE A 715 -8.13 27.07 1.81
N TYR A 716 -7.96 26.24 2.82
CA TYR A 716 -8.99 25.38 3.42
C TYR A 716 -9.34 25.86 4.83
N TYR A 717 -10.47 25.45 5.35
CA TYR A 717 -10.85 25.67 6.74
C TYR A 717 -11.63 24.50 7.31
N CYS A 718 -11.61 24.39 8.63
CA CYS A 718 -12.47 23.53 9.44
C CYS A 718 -12.85 24.24 10.73
N LYS A 719 -13.77 23.67 11.51
CA LYS A 719 -14.20 24.21 12.78
C LYS A 719 -13.87 23.28 13.93
N THR A 720 -13.58 23.84 15.09
CA THR A 720 -13.27 23.10 16.31
C THR A 720 -13.63 23.89 17.57
N ARG A 721 -13.75 23.22 18.70
CA ARG A 721 -13.85 23.82 20.04
C ARG A 721 -12.67 23.47 20.95
N ASP A 722 -11.89 22.45 20.58
CA ASP A 722 -10.87 21.84 21.44
C ASP A 722 -9.54 21.59 20.73
N PHE A 723 -9.42 21.92 19.45
CA PHE A 723 -8.26 21.63 18.60
C PHE A 723 -7.86 20.15 18.56
N ARG A 724 -8.79 19.26 18.90
CA ARG A 724 -8.65 17.79 18.82
C ARG A 724 -9.69 17.17 17.90
N THR A 725 -10.91 17.71 17.93
CA THR A 725 -12.02 17.29 17.08
C THR A 725 -12.37 18.42 16.12
N PHE A 726 -12.38 18.11 14.84
CA PHE A 726 -12.63 19.07 13.77
C PHE A 726 -13.79 18.63 12.90
N THR A 727 -14.45 19.60 12.25
CA THR A 727 -15.32 19.33 11.12
C THR A 727 -14.50 18.93 9.90
N GLU A 728 -15.13 18.31 8.90
CA GLU A 728 -14.48 18.02 7.62
C GLU A 728 -13.88 19.29 6.98
N PRO A 729 -12.66 19.19 6.42
CA PRO A 729 -12.01 20.31 5.76
C PRO A 729 -12.78 20.77 4.52
N THR A 730 -12.97 22.07 4.40
CA THR A 730 -13.72 22.69 3.31
C THR A 730 -12.85 23.69 2.57
N LEU A 731 -12.89 23.66 1.23
CA LEU A 731 -12.21 24.67 0.41
C LEU A 731 -12.80 26.07 0.69
N TYR A 732 -11.97 26.98 1.16
CA TYR A 732 -12.36 28.35 1.45
C TYR A 732 -12.03 29.31 0.30
N ARG A 733 -10.82 29.20 -0.25
CA ARG A 733 -10.33 30.06 -1.32
C ARG A 733 -9.43 29.32 -2.29
N ASP A 734 -9.86 29.22 -3.52
CA ASP A 734 -9.03 28.91 -4.68
C ASP A 734 -8.54 30.22 -5.31
N GLY A 735 -7.29 30.29 -5.72
CA GLY A 735 -6.72 31.44 -6.43
C GLY A 735 -7.27 31.65 -7.84
N GLY A 736 -7.93 30.65 -8.40
CA GLY A 736 -8.43 30.65 -9.77
C GLY A 736 -7.28 30.57 -10.81
N THR A 737 -7.53 31.07 -12.01
CA THR A 737 -6.55 31.15 -13.11
C THR A 737 -6.27 32.60 -13.48
N ASP A 738 -5.03 32.89 -13.86
CA ASP A 738 -4.64 34.19 -14.41
C ASP A 738 -5.07 34.34 -15.89
N ALA A 739 -4.79 35.52 -16.46
CA ALA A 739 -5.13 35.81 -17.84
C ALA A 739 -4.44 34.91 -18.89
N SER A 740 -3.41 34.17 -18.50
CA SER A 740 -2.71 33.18 -19.34
C SER A 740 -3.29 31.77 -19.19
N GLY A 741 -4.29 31.57 -18.30
CA GLY A 741 -4.86 30.27 -17.97
C GLY A 741 -4.06 29.48 -16.93
N LYS A 742 -3.03 30.07 -16.31
CA LYS A 742 -2.24 29.44 -15.28
C LYS A 742 -2.92 29.59 -13.91
N ARG A 743 -2.95 28.51 -13.12
CA ARG A 743 -3.47 28.54 -11.76
C ARG A 743 -2.70 29.52 -10.87
N VAL A 744 -3.43 30.25 -10.04
CA VAL A 744 -2.88 31.21 -9.09
C VAL A 744 -2.76 30.52 -7.73
N LYS A 745 -1.54 30.39 -7.26
CA LYS A 745 -1.23 29.80 -5.93
C LYS A 745 -1.51 30.85 -4.85
N VAL A 746 -2.29 30.48 -3.85
CA VAL A 746 -2.62 31.34 -2.69
C VAL A 746 -2.22 30.66 -1.39
N ILE A 747 -1.40 31.34 -0.60
CA ILE A 747 -0.89 30.86 0.69
C ILE A 747 -0.96 31.96 1.74
N ASP A 748 -0.62 31.65 2.98
CA ASP A 748 -0.39 32.59 4.07
C ASP A 748 -1.54 33.57 4.24
N SER A 749 -2.76 33.04 4.49
CA SER A 749 -3.91 33.87 4.81
C SER A 749 -3.88 34.28 6.26
N THR A 750 -4.16 35.57 6.51
CA THR A 750 -4.41 36.10 7.86
C THR A 750 -5.75 36.87 7.88
N MET A 751 -6.42 36.86 9.02
CA MET A 751 -7.68 37.59 9.21
C MET A 751 -7.62 38.44 10.47
N ILE A 752 -8.27 39.60 10.38
CA ILE A 752 -8.53 40.47 11.51
C ILE A 752 -10.00 40.89 11.51
N GLU A 753 -10.58 40.90 12.68
CA GLU A 753 -11.95 41.45 12.88
C GLU A 753 -11.82 42.86 13.38
N ASP A 754 -12.60 43.78 12.79
CA ASP A 754 -12.74 45.16 13.26
C ASP A 754 -14.20 45.59 13.13
N ASN A 755 -14.85 45.85 14.24
CA ASN A 755 -16.24 46.32 14.36
C ASN A 755 -17.24 45.40 13.59
N GLY A 756 -17.11 44.09 13.73
CA GLY A 756 -17.98 43.09 13.08
C GLY A 756 -17.66 42.86 11.60
N THR A 757 -16.57 43.45 11.10
CA THR A 757 -16.09 43.26 9.73
C THR A 757 -14.81 42.46 9.74
N TYR A 758 -14.77 41.34 9.02
CA TYR A 758 -13.58 40.52 8.87
C TYR A 758 -12.78 40.94 7.64
N TYR A 759 -11.55 41.32 7.85
CA TYR A 759 -10.61 41.67 6.79
C TYR A 759 -9.62 40.50 6.63
N ARG A 760 -9.57 39.92 5.43
CA ARG A 760 -8.64 38.84 5.11
C ARG A 760 -7.60 39.31 4.13
N TYR A 761 -6.36 38.99 4.43
CA TYR A 761 -5.23 39.14 3.53
C TYR A 761 -4.68 37.77 3.17
N THR A 762 -4.43 37.52 1.89
CA THR A 762 -3.92 36.24 1.38
C THR A 762 -2.82 36.51 0.39
N LYS A 763 -1.67 35.91 0.58
CA LYS A 763 -0.50 36.07 -0.30
C LYS A 763 -0.75 35.37 -1.65
N ASN A 764 -0.45 36.07 -2.74
CA ASN A 764 -0.40 35.47 -4.07
C ASN A 764 1.01 34.98 -4.36
N GLU A 765 1.28 33.70 -4.08
CA GLU A 765 2.60 33.08 -4.25
C GLU A 765 3.08 33.08 -5.69
N SER A 766 2.16 33.04 -6.68
CA SER A 766 2.51 33.13 -8.09
C SER A 766 3.15 34.48 -8.48
N LYS A 767 2.94 35.53 -7.67
CA LYS A 767 3.48 36.87 -7.89
C LYS A 767 4.50 37.30 -6.84
N GLY A 768 4.71 36.49 -5.80
CA GLY A 768 5.54 36.84 -4.67
C GLY A 768 5.00 38.04 -3.84
N THR A 769 3.67 38.29 -3.89
CA THR A 769 3.02 39.43 -3.23
C THR A 769 1.79 39.00 -2.44
#